data_95c7e201aae5d728191d2525a14a181f
#
_entry.id   95c7e201aae5d728191d2525a14a181f
#
_cell.length_a   1.000
_cell.length_b   1.000
_cell.length_c   1.000
_cell.angle_alpha   90.00
_cell.angle_beta   90.00
_cell.angle_gamma   90.00
#
_symmetry.space_group_name_H-M   'P 1'
#
loop_
_entity.id
_entity.type
_entity.pdbx_description
1 polymer ?
#
loop_
_entity_poly.entity_id
_entity_poly.type
_entity_poly.pdbx_seq_one_letter_code
_entity_poly.pdbx_strand_id
1 'polypeptide(L)'
;METTEYRIPAVALRGMVVLPEMVTHFDVSRSRSIKAVEQALSQKQNLFVVTQQDPDTDAPEQEDLFTYGTVVEIKQIVKMPHNILRVLVEGMFRARLVELETGEYLNAQVEESEPEDFGDLPLVGKEAMLRNLKEIFQTYCEGASRNSKELVRQVLDSRTLEDMITQVMVHAPFDWEKQQRLLEAQSLSACYEMLCITLNNEIEIERYRRSVQEKVKARVDKQQKEYYLREQMKVIREELGDDGPNTEAEAFREAVEKLEASDEVKERIEKEIQRFLNAGFNSAEALVSRGYIETLLDLPWDKRGEDRLDLKVAEDILEKEHYGLEKVKERILEFLAVRKMLDASESPILCLVGPPGTGKTSVAHSIAEALNKKYVRICLGGVHDEAEIRGHRRTYIGAMPGRIVDGIRQAGVKNPLMVLDEIDKVSADYKGDTFSALLEVLDSEQNSKFRDHYVEIPMDLSEVMFICTANDLSTVPRPLLDRMEIIEVSGYTENEKYHIATEHLMQKQMKKHGLDESRFQISEKAMQKIIHEYTRESGVRALERRIASLCRKADREILEKNRKKVQITERNLEKYLGKSIYETNMKAEHDEVGIVRGLAWTSVGGDTLEIEVNLMPGKGKFELTGQLGDVMQESAKAGISYIRSVSDDYELDPEYFQQHDIHIHIPEGAVPKDGPSAGITMATAMLSAVLNKPVRADVAMTGEITLRGRVLPIGGLKEKLLAAKGAGMKTVIVPEKNRRDVEELSREITGGLELVYAQNMNDVISHAFVQ
;
A
#
# COMPACT_ATOMS: atom_id res chain seq x y z
N MET A 1 25.45 -64.58 -19.07
CA MET A 1 24.83 -64.72 -20.41
C MET A 1 25.87 -64.17 -21.37
N GLU A 2 26.24 -64.95 -22.44
CA GLU A 2 27.10 -64.41 -23.48
C GLU A 2 26.34 -63.29 -24.19
N THR A 3 26.79 -62.07 -24.06
CA THR A 3 26.23 -60.91 -24.75
C THR A 3 26.54 -61.02 -26.24
N THR A 4 25.50 -61.11 -27.05
CA THR A 4 25.64 -61.25 -28.51
C THR A 4 25.89 -59.84 -29.07
N GLU A 5 27.10 -59.58 -29.50
CA GLU A 5 27.47 -58.31 -30.17
C GLU A 5 27.16 -58.40 -31.66
N TYR A 6 26.50 -57.36 -32.16
CA TYR A 6 26.15 -57.23 -33.59
C TYR A 6 26.85 -55.99 -34.17
N ARG A 7 27.38 -56.11 -35.37
CA ARG A 7 27.91 -55.01 -36.15
C ARG A 7 27.02 -54.79 -37.36
N ILE A 8 26.21 -53.75 -37.31
CA ILE A 8 25.12 -53.54 -38.29
C ILE A 8 25.01 -52.05 -38.66
N PRO A 9 24.50 -51.77 -39.91
CA PRO A 9 24.22 -50.40 -40.30
C PRO A 9 23.25 -49.70 -39.34
N ALA A 10 23.47 -48.38 -39.13
CA ALA A 10 22.69 -47.58 -38.19
C ALA A 10 22.06 -46.37 -38.84
N VAL A 11 20.89 -45.97 -38.34
CA VAL A 11 20.17 -44.74 -38.72
C VAL A 11 19.84 -43.95 -37.47
N ALA A 12 20.21 -42.68 -37.45
CA ALA A 12 19.84 -41.73 -36.42
C ALA A 12 18.49 -41.10 -36.75
N LEU A 13 17.52 -41.28 -35.86
CA LEU A 13 16.13 -40.78 -36.00
C LEU A 13 16.00 -39.43 -35.32
N ARG A 14 15.15 -38.55 -35.89
CA ARG A 14 14.82 -37.21 -35.36
C ARG A 14 13.41 -37.23 -34.76
N GLY A 15 13.33 -36.97 -33.46
CA GLY A 15 12.02 -36.80 -32.77
C GLY A 15 11.11 -38.01 -32.88
N MET A 16 11.69 -39.21 -32.99
CA MET A 16 10.96 -40.49 -33.13
C MET A 16 11.74 -41.60 -32.49
N VAL A 17 11.05 -42.52 -31.84
CA VAL A 17 11.59 -43.73 -31.25
C VAL A 17 10.88 -44.93 -31.89
N VAL A 18 11.63 -45.95 -32.19
CA VAL A 18 11.07 -47.27 -32.59
C VAL A 18 11.24 -48.18 -31.39
N LEU A 19 10.17 -48.78 -30.95
CA LEU A 19 10.13 -49.73 -29.83
C LEU A 19 10.17 -51.18 -30.35
N PRO A 20 10.65 -52.17 -29.58
CA PRO A 20 10.45 -53.57 -29.88
C PRO A 20 8.98 -53.88 -30.18
N GLU A 21 8.73 -54.78 -31.13
CA GLU A 21 7.39 -55.16 -31.62
C GLU A 21 6.58 -54.06 -32.32
N MET A 22 7.15 -52.84 -32.42
CA MET A 22 6.51 -51.73 -33.09
C MET A 22 6.67 -51.81 -34.61
N VAL A 23 5.57 -51.79 -35.35
CA VAL A 23 5.56 -51.66 -36.81
C VAL A 23 5.30 -50.20 -37.16
N THR A 24 6.28 -49.54 -37.75
CA THR A 24 6.21 -48.10 -38.06
C THR A 24 7.03 -47.76 -39.29
N HIS A 25 6.83 -46.55 -39.80
CA HIS A 25 7.67 -46.05 -40.91
C HIS A 25 8.34 -44.75 -40.54
N PHE A 26 9.51 -44.51 -41.08
CA PHE A 26 10.18 -43.24 -41.00
C PHE A 26 10.79 -42.84 -42.34
N ASP A 27 11.00 -41.55 -42.52
CA ASP A 27 11.51 -40.97 -43.73
C ASP A 27 13.01 -40.65 -43.57
N VAL A 28 13.83 -41.11 -44.54
CA VAL A 28 15.26 -40.94 -44.58
C VAL A 28 15.66 -40.01 -45.74
N SER A 29 16.27 -38.89 -45.42
CA SER A 29 16.68 -37.88 -46.41
C SER A 29 18.21 -37.67 -46.43
N ARG A 30 18.93 -38.00 -45.36
CA ARG A 30 20.39 -37.83 -45.24
C ARG A 30 21.10 -38.87 -46.07
N SER A 31 22.12 -38.49 -46.85
CA SER A 31 22.83 -39.39 -47.73
C SER A 31 23.51 -40.59 -46.98
N ARG A 32 24.02 -40.34 -45.76
CA ARG A 32 24.62 -41.39 -44.90
C ARG A 32 23.54 -42.41 -44.44
N SER A 33 22.39 -41.93 -44.05
CA SER A 33 21.27 -42.79 -43.62
C SER A 33 20.66 -43.55 -44.77
N ILE A 34 20.58 -42.95 -45.96
CA ILE A 34 20.14 -43.67 -47.20
C ILE A 34 21.08 -44.79 -47.49
N LYS A 35 22.40 -44.55 -47.47
CA LYS A 35 23.43 -45.61 -47.69
C LYS A 35 23.37 -46.69 -46.61
N ALA A 36 23.09 -46.36 -45.33
CA ALA A 36 22.91 -47.37 -44.28
C ALA A 36 21.75 -48.32 -44.56
N VAL A 37 20.62 -47.76 -44.99
CA VAL A 37 19.46 -48.55 -45.38
C VAL A 37 19.73 -49.43 -46.62
N GLU A 38 20.37 -48.89 -47.66
CA GLU A 38 20.76 -49.61 -48.85
C GLU A 38 21.75 -50.74 -48.54
N GLN A 39 22.69 -50.50 -47.65
CA GLN A 39 23.66 -51.51 -47.21
C GLN A 39 22.99 -52.66 -46.43
N ALA A 40 22.10 -52.30 -45.46
CA ALA A 40 21.33 -53.30 -44.72
C ALA A 40 20.53 -54.24 -45.67
N LEU A 41 19.90 -53.67 -46.69
CA LEU A 41 19.18 -54.44 -47.70
C LEU A 41 20.08 -55.34 -48.57
N SER A 42 21.24 -54.79 -49.04
CA SER A 42 22.13 -55.54 -49.90
C SER A 42 22.73 -56.77 -49.24
N GLN A 43 22.93 -56.65 -47.92
CA GLN A 43 23.52 -57.74 -47.12
C GLN A 43 22.43 -58.59 -46.41
N LYS A 44 21.14 -58.27 -46.55
CA LYS A 44 20.04 -58.90 -45.80
C LYS A 44 20.30 -58.89 -44.29
N GLN A 45 20.80 -57.78 -43.78
CA GLN A 45 21.06 -57.54 -42.35
C GLN A 45 19.95 -56.69 -41.74
N ASN A 46 19.81 -56.80 -40.42
CA ASN A 46 19.00 -55.88 -39.63
C ASN A 46 19.60 -54.49 -39.63
N LEU A 47 18.81 -53.50 -39.30
CA LEU A 47 19.21 -52.11 -39.16
C LEU A 47 19.10 -51.67 -37.70
N PHE A 48 20.07 -50.96 -37.17
CA PHE A 48 19.95 -50.35 -35.86
C PHE A 48 19.39 -48.93 -36.00
N VAL A 49 18.32 -48.64 -35.28
CA VAL A 49 17.72 -47.30 -35.22
C VAL A 49 17.86 -46.72 -33.82
N VAL A 50 18.36 -45.54 -33.74
CA VAL A 50 18.61 -44.86 -32.48
C VAL A 50 18.19 -43.38 -32.59
N THR A 51 17.61 -42.85 -31.56
CA THR A 51 17.11 -41.45 -31.56
C THR A 51 18.24 -40.46 -31.23
N GLN A 52 18.22 -39.29 -31.88
CA GLN A 52 19.10 -38.21 -31.56
C GLN A 52 18.64 -37.50 -30.27
N GLN A 53 19.62 -37.06 -29.43
CA GLN A 53 19.29 -36.28 -28.24
C GLN A 53 18.73 -34.90 -28.63
N ASP A 54 19.38 -34.26 -29.62
CA ASP A 54 18.88 -33.00 -30.23
C ASP A 54 18.46 -33.27 -31.68
N PRO A 55 17.15 -33.14 -32.00
CA PRO A 55 16.62 -33.33 -33.34
C PRO A 55 17.18 -32.39 -34.39
N ASP A 56 17.76 -31.25 -34.01
CA ASP A 56 18.29 -30.25 -34.94
C ASP A 56 19.74 -30.51 -35.40
N THR A 57 20.43 -31.46 -34.80
CA THR A 57 21.81 -31.84 -35.21
C THR A 57 21.80 -32.50 -36.59
N ASP A 58 22.49 -31.92 -37.56
CA ASP A 58 22.52 -32.42 -38.96
C ASP A 58 23.40 -33.65 -39.18
N ALA A 59 24.55 -33.70 -38.52
CA ALA A 59 25.51 -34.81 -38.65
C ALA A 59 25.84 -35.38 -37.26
N PRO A 60 24.94 -36.23 -36.70
CA PRO A 60 25.14 -36.74 -35.34
C PRO A 60 26.32 -37.68 -35.24
N GLU A 61 27.11 -37.51 -34.18
CA GLU A 61 28.15 -38.39 -33.70
C GLU A 61 27.62 -39.25 -32.53
N GLN A 62 28.42 -40.14 -31.98
CA GLN A 62 27.98 -41.04 -30.91
C GLN A 62 27.44 -40.30 -29.68
N GLU A 63 28.07 -39.17 -29.34
CA GLU A 63 27.68 -38.35 -28.19
C GLU A 63 26.29 -37.67 -28.36
N ASP A 64 25.84 -37.47 -29.60
CA ASP A 64 24.59 -36.89 -29.95
C ASP A 64 23.41 -37.88 -29.97
N LEU A 65 23.70 -39.17 -29.76
CA LEU A 65 22.73 -40.24 -29.79
C LEU A 65 22.39 -40.74 -28.38
N PHE A 66 21.18 -41.27 -28.23
CA PHE A 66 20.86 -42.00 -27.01
C PHE A 66 21.63 -43.31 -26.93
N THR A 67 21.85 -43.82 -25.72
CA THR A 67 22.59 -45.05 -25.49
C THR A 67 21.82 -46.31 -25.93
N TYR A 68 20.52 -46.26 -25.84
CA TYR A 68 19.64 -47.37 -26.22
C TYR A 68 18.84 -47.03 -27.46
N GLY A 69 18.78 -47.99 -28.38
CA GLY A 69 17.98 -48.00 -29.59
C GLY A 69 17.36 -49.35 -29.84
N THR A 70 16.81 -49.53 -31.01
CA THR A 70 16.15 -50.79 -31.40
C THR A 70 16.76 -51.35 -32.67
N VAL A 71 17.02 -52.64 -32.68
CA VAL A 71 17.35 -53.37 -33.92
C VAL A 71 16.05 -53.67 -34.63
N VAL A 72 15.98 -53.30 -35.92
CA VAL A 72 14.75 -53.37 -36.70
C VAL A 72 14.98 -54.26 -37.98
N GLU A 73 13.93 -54.92 -38.36
CA GLU A 73 13.85 -55.58 -39.66
C GLU A 73 13.18 -54.68 -40.68
N ILE A 74 13.75 -54.49 -41.86
CA ILE A 74 13.16 -53.70 -42.93
C ILE A 74 12.13 -54.56 -43.68
N LYS A 75 10.84 -54.18 -43.59
CA LYS A 75 9.76 -54.88 -44.28
C LYS A 75 9.50 -54.32 -45.68
N GLN A 76 9.57 -53.01 -45.87
CA GLN A 76 9.27 -52.40 -47.16
C GLN A 76 9.98 -51.05 -47.31
N ILE A 77 10.37 -50.67 -48.50
CA ILE A 77 10.93 -49.38 -48.86
C ILE A 77 10.15 -48.78 -50.02
N VAL A 78 9.82 -47.49 -49.90
CA VAL A 78 9.14 -46.71 -50.92
C VAL A 78 9.99 -45.48 -51.24
N LYS A 79 10.39 -45.31 -52.48
CA LYS A 79 11.09 -44.10 -52.94
C LYS A 79 10.10 -42.96 -53.13
N MET A 80 10.32 -41.88 -52.43
CA MET A 80 9.52 -40.66 -52.48
C MET A 80 10.25 -39.58 -53.32
N PRO A 81 9.53 -38.55 -53.81
CA PRO A 81 10.17 -37.39 -54.48
C PRO A 81 11.24 -36.77 -53.60
N HIS A 82 12.18 -36.03 -54.20
CA HIS A 82 13.31 -35.35 -53.54
C HIS A 82 14.32 -36.23 -52.82
N ASN A 83 14.52 -37.46 -53.33
CA ASN A 83 15.50 -38.43 -52.82
C ASN A 83 15.24 -38.84 -51.36
N ILE A 84 13.99 -38.92 -50.95
CA ILE A 84 13.56 -39.40 -49.64
C ILE A 84 13.18 -40.87 -49.74
N LEU A 85 13.71 -41.69 -48.80
CA LEU A 85 13.33 -43.09 -48.69
C LEU A 85 12.36 -43.23 -47.49
N ARG A 86 11.14 -43.70 -47.72
CA ARG A 86 10.22 -44.11 -46.66
C ARG A 86 10.44 -45.61 -46.39
N VAL A 87 10.87 -45.88 -45.17
CA VAL A 87 11.24 -47.23 -44.73
C VAL A 87 10.23 -47.75 -43.73
N LEU A 88 9.51 -48.83 -44.03
CA LEU A 88 8.64 -49.55 -43.09
C LEU A 88 9.50 -50.58 -42.37
N VAL A 89 9.48 -50.53 -41.05
CA VAL A 89 10.29 -51.40 -40.18
C VAL A 89 9.42 -52.06 -39.11
N GLU A 90 9.92 -53.20 -38.65
CA GLU A 90 9.41 -53.85 -37.44
C GLU A 90 10.55 -53.91 -36.41
N GLY A 91 10.30 -53.42 -35.18
CA GLY A 91 11.23 -53.50 -34.07
C GLY A 91 11.41 -54.92 -33.59
N MET A 92 12.66 -55.39 -33.57
CA MET A 92 12.94 -56.77 -33.16
C MET A 92 13.28 -56.88 -31.69
N PHE A 93 14.34 -56.20 -31.25
CA PHE A 93 14.78 -56.17 -29.86
C PHE A 93 15.50 -54.88 -29.53
N ARG A 94 15.58 -54.56 -28.26
CA ARG A 94 16.30 -53.44 -27.70
C ARG A 94 17.81 -53.71 -27.70
N ALA A 95 18.61 -52.76 -28.11
CA ALA A 95 20.06 -52.89 -28.10
C ALA A 95 20.76 -51.64 -27.55
N ARG A 96 21.85 -51.82 -26.85
CA ARG A 96 22.73 -50.78 -26.36
C ARG A 96 23.78 -50.46 -27.39
N LEU A 97 23.95 -49.18 -27.72
CA LEU A 97 25.04 -48.73 -28.59
C LEU A 97 26.39 -48.79 -27.82
N VAL A 98 27.32 -49.56 -28.31
CA VAL A 98 28.68 -49.69 -27.74
C VAL A 98 29.65 -48.74 -28.44
N GLU A 99 29.72 -48.84 -29.80
CA GLU A 99 30.59 -48.02 -30.62
C GLU A 99 29.92 -47.65 -31.94
N LEU A 100 30.10 -46.41 -32.40
CA LEU A 100 29.60 -45.92 -33.66
C LEU A 100 30.73 -45.57 -34.62
N GLU A 101 30.90 -46.31 -35.66
CA GLU A 101 31.86 -46.01 -36.73
C GLU A 101 31.23 -45.09 -37.78
N THR A 102 31.85 -43.93 -37.98
CA THR A 102 31.42 -42.93 -38.94
C THR A 102 32.19 -43.07 -40.24
N GLY A 103 31.54 -43.58 -41.30
CA GLY A 103 32.15 -43.75 -42.61
C GLY A 103 31.26 -43.21 -43.75
N GLU A 104 31.15 -43.94 -44.84
CA GLU A 104 30.16 -43.66 -45.91
C GLU A 104 28.75 -43.76 -45.42
N TYR A 105 28.50 -44.55 -44.42
CA TYR A 105 27.27 -44.70 -43.63
C TYR A 105 27.62 -44.92 -42.16
N LEU A 106 26.64 -44.80 -41.26
CA LEU A 106 26.82 -45.09 -39.84
C LEU A 106 26.79 -46.61 -39.64
N ASN A 107 27.79 -47.19 -39.00
CA ASN A 107 27.87 -48.58 -38.66
C ASN A 107 27.99 -48.72 -37.14
N ALA A 108 27.04 -49.34 -36.49
CA ALA A 108 26.99 -49.45 -35.04
C ALA A 108 27.39 -50.84 -34.56
N GLN A 109 28.24 -50.90 -33.57
CA GLN A 109 28.44 -52.07 -32.75
C GLN A 109 27.44 -52.00 -31.61
N VAL A 110 26.49 -52.94 -31.56
CA VAL A 110 25.42 -52.95 -30.58
C VAL A 110 25.40 -54.27 -29.82
N GLU A 111 25.03 -54.20 -28.60
CA GLU A 111 24.86 -55.32 -27.68
C GLU A 111 23.35 -55.45 -27.34
N GLU A 112 22.84 -56.70 -27.53
CA GLU A 112 21.47 -56.98 -27.11
C GLU A 112 21.30 -56.77 -25.61
N SER A 113 20.31 -56.01 -25.21
CA SER A 113 20.14 -55.60 -23.82
C SER A 113 18.68 -55.62 -23.46
N GLU A 114 18.20 -56.67 -22.87
CA GLU A 114 16.86 -56.74 -22.30
C GLU A 114 16.82 -56.09 -20.93
N PRO A 115 15.75 -55.42 -20.53
CA PRO A 115 15.57 -54.91 -19.19
C PRO A 115 15.52 -56.09 -18.18
N GLU A 116 16.12 -55.86 -16.99
CA GLU A 116 16.02 -56.85 -15.92
C GLU A 116 14.55 -57.20 -15.61
N ASP A 117 14.27 -58.49 -15.43
CA ASP A 117 12.94 -58.98 -15.06
C ASP A 117 12.56 -58.49 -13.65
N PHE A 118 11.33 -58.71 -13.23
CA PHE A 118 10.81 -58.29 -11.93
C PHE A 118 11.48 -58.94 -10.69
N GLY A 119 12.53 -59.73 -10.86
CA GLY A 119 13.27 -60.41 -9.79
C GLY A 119 12.40 -61.38 -9.00
N ASP A 120 12.50 -61.36 -7.66
CA ASP A 120 11.75 -62.26 -6.75
C ASP A 120 10.30 -61.85 -6.51
N LEU A 121 9.69 -61.07 -7.43
CA LEU A 121 8.31 -60.63 -7.25
C LEU A 121 7.33 -61.82 -7.30
N PRO A 122 6.49 -62.04 -6.25
CA PRO A 122 5.55 -63.17 -6.23
C PRO A 122 4.52 -63.05 -7.36
N LEU A 123 4.05 -64.21 -7.90
CA LEU A 123 3.02 -64.25 -8.94
C LEU A 123 1.78 -63.42 -8.62
N VAL A 124 1.35 -63.38 -7.35
CA VAL A 124 0.25 -62.55 -6.88
C VAL A 124 0.56 -61.05 -7.05
N GLY A 125 1.80 -60.64 -6.86
CA GLY A 125 2.25 -59.26 -7.09
C GLY A 125 2.20 -58.87 -8.54
N LYS A 126 2.73 -59.73 -9.45
CA LYS A 126 2.65 -59.51 -10.91
C LYS A 126 1.20 -59.40 -11.40
N GLU A 127 0.30 -60.27 -10.88
CA GLU A 127 -1.12 -60.21 -11.22
C GLU A 127 -1.81 -58.92 -10.71
N ALA A 128 -1.47 -58.44 -9.52
CA ALA A 128 -1.99 -57.18 -9.01
C ALA A 128 -1.51 -55.99 -9.85
N MET A 129 -0.23 -55.95 -10.24
CA MET A 129 0.32 -54.93 -11.13
C MET A 129 -0.33 -54.95 -12.52
N LEU A 130 -0.58 -56.14 -13.08
CA LEU A 130 -1.26 -56.28 -14.35
C LEU A 130 -2.69 -55.72 -14.29
N ARG A 131 -3.44 -56.03 -13.23
CA ARG A 131 -4.78 -55.48 -13.05
C ARG A 131 -4.77 -53.97 -12.92
N ASN A 132 -3.84 -53.42 -12.12
CA ASN A 132 -3.70 -51.97 -11.95
C ASN A 132 -3.37 -51.30 -13.28
N LEU A 133 -2.41 -51.81 -14.06
CA LEU A 133 -2.07 -51.25 -15.35
C LEU A 133 -3.24 -51.28 -16.35
N LYS A 134 -4.01 -52.37 -16.36
CA LYS A 134 -5.24 -52.48 -17.16
C LYS A 134 -6.27 -51.40 -16.79
N GLU A 135 -6.49 -51.15 -15.50
CA GLU A 135 -7.42 -50.15 -15.02
C GLU A 135 -6.97 -48.73 -15.43
N ILE A 136 -5.70 -48.43 -15.23
CA ILE A 136 -5.13 -47.13 -15.60
C ILE A 136 -5.21 -46.91 -17.12
N PHE A 137 -4.83 -47.90 -17.91
CA PHE A 137 -4.90 -47.84 -19.37
C PHE A 137 -6.33 -47.73 -19.91
N GLN A 138 -7.27 -48.45 -19.32
CA GLN A 138 -8.68 -48.29 -19.63
C GLN A 138 -9.17 -46.87 -19.36
N THR A 139 -8.86 -46.32 -18.19
CA THR A 139 -9.22 -44.93 -17.81
C THR A 139 -8.60 -43.91 -18.77
N TYR A 140 -7.35 -44.13 -19.18
CA TYR A 140 -6.67 -43.32 -20.18
C TYR A 140 -7.38 -43.33 -21.52
N CYS A 141 -7.79 -44.54 -22.00
CA CYS A 141 -8.48 -44.68 -23.27
C CYS A 141 -9.89 -44.07 -23.27
N GLU A 142 -10.61 -44.11 -22.16
CA GLU A 142 -11.91 -43.45 -21.99
C GLU A 142 -11.81 -41.92 -22.12
N GLY A 143 -10.67 -41.36 -21.73
CA GLY A 143 -10.33 -39.92 -21.86
C GLY A 143 -9.94 -39.52 -23.30
N ALA A 144 -9.23 -40.37 -24.00
CA ALA A 144 -8.63 -40.08 -25.29
C ALA A 144 -9.49 -40.49 -26.47
N SER A 145 -10.08 -39.55 -27.20
CA SER A 145 -10.92 -39.82 -28.41
C SER A 145 -10.18 -40.41 -29.60
N ARG A 146 -8.91 -40.79 -29.49
CA ARG A 146 -8.02 -41.13 -30.63
C ARG A 146 -7.73 -42.63 -30.81
N ASN A 147 -8.05 -43.48 -29.85
CA ASN A 147 -7.75 -44.92 -29.96
C ASN A 147 -8.91 -45.72 -30.56
N SER A 148 -8.61 -46.59 -31.53
CA SER A 148 -9.62 -47.47 -32.06
C SER A 148 -10.05 -48.50 -30.98
N LYS A 149 -11.34 -48.78 -30.88
CA LYS A 149 -11.85 -49.73 -29.88
C LYS A 149 -11.24 -51.13 -30.00
N GLU A 150 -10.78 -51.52 -31.21
CA GLU A 150 -10.11 -52.79 -31.46
C GLU A 150 -8.72 -52.84 -30.85
N LEU A 151 -7.88 -51.78 -31.02
CA LEU A 151 -6.57 -51.70 -30.41
C LEU A 151 -6.62 -51.69 -28.87
N VAL A 152 -7.57 -50.94 -28.30
CA VAL A 152 -7.75 -50.94 -26.84
C VAL A 152 -8.09 -52.34 -26.32
N ARG A 153 -8.92 -53.09 -27.06
CA ARG A 153 -9.30 -54.46 -26.69
C ARG A 153 -8.10 -55.40 -26.79
N GLN A 154 -7.30 -55.28 -27.85
CA GLN A 154 -6.08 -56.07 -28.04
C GLN A 154 -5.07 -55.87 -26.88
N VAL A 155 -4.82 -54.66 -26.48
CA VAL A 155 -3.92 -54.31 -25.35
C VAL A 155 -4.47 -54.85 -24.02
N LEU A 156 -5.78 -54.74 -23.78
CA LEU A 156 -6.41 -55.23 -22.54
C LEU A 156 -6.50 -56.76 -22.46
N ASP A 157 -6.41 -57.47 -23.59
CA ASP A 157 -6.42 -58.93 -23.66
C ASP A 157 -5.04 -59.54 -23.31
N SER A 158 -3.97 -58.75 -23.09
CA SER A 158 -2.65 -59.20 -22.63
C SER A 158 -2.76 -60.12 -21.41
N ARG A 159 -2.01 -61.22 -21.42
CA ARG A 159 -2.13 -62.26 -20.38
C ARG A 159 -1.06 -62.15 -19.30
N THR A 160 0.09 -61.57 -19.64
CA THR A 160 1.19 -61.38 -18.69
C THR A 160 1.45 -59.89 -18.47
N LEU A 161 2.15 -59.52 -17.37
CA LEU A 161 2.49 -58.17 -17.08
C LEU A 161 3.49 -57.61 -18.08
N GLU A 162 4.45 -58.43 -18.48
CA GLU A 162 5.48 -58.13 -19.47
C GLU A 162 4.87 -57.76 -20.83
N ASP A 163 3.93 -58.61 -21.30
CA ASP A 163 3.18 -58.37 -22.54
C ASP A 163 2.35 -57.10 -22.45
N MET A 164 1.68 -56.87 -21.33
CA MET A 164 0.90 -55.63 -21.12
C MET A 164 1.76 -54.38 -21.17
N ILE A 165 2.93 -54.38 -20.56
CA ILE A 165 3.87 -53.24 -20.59
C ILE A 165 4.27 -52.96 -22.04
N THR A 166 4.70 -53.98 -22.79
CA THR A 166 5.12 -53.84 -24.19
C THR A 166 3.96 -53.35 -25.07
N GLN A 167 2.77 -53.92 -24.95
CA GLN A 167 1.62 -53.51 -25.74
C GLN A 167 1.18 -52.04 -25.43
N VAL A 168 1.23 -51.60 -24.15
CA VAL A 168 0.95 -50.21 -23.80
C VAL A 168 2.01 -49.27 -24.34
N MET A 169 3.30 -49.62 -24.26
CA MET A 169 4.41 -48.81 -24.81
C MET A 169 4.26 -48.61 -26.32
N VAL A 170 3.89 -49.65 -27.06
CA VAL A 170 3.78 -49.61 -28.52
C VAL A 170 2.55 -48.83 -28.98
N HIS A 171 1.42 -48.99 -28.28
CA HIS A 171 0.14 -48.49 -28.75
C HIS A 171 -0.32 -47.18 -28.08
N ALA A 172 0.24 -46.77 -26.94
CA ALA A 172 -0.06 -45.47 -26.36
C ALA A 172 0.67 -44.35 -27.14
N PRO A 173 -0.04 -43.30 -27.58
CA PRO A 173 0.53 -42.20 -28.37
C PRO A 173 1.34 -41.24 -27.49
N PHE A 174 2.41 -41.72 -26.88
CA PHE A 174 3.31 -40.92 -26.11
C PHE A 174 4.24 -40.10 -27.01
N ASP A 175 4.69 -38.92 -26.49
CA ASP A 175 5.74 -38.14 -27.11
C ASP A 175 7.06 -38.94 -27.13
N TRP A 176 7.92 -38.69 -28.12
CA TRP A 176 9.14 -39.47 -28.36
C TRP A 176 10.10 -39.42 -27.14
N GLU A 177 10.14 -38.32 -26.37
CA GLU A 177 10.95 -38.24 -25.15
C GLU A 177 10.47 -39.23 -24.08
N LYS A 178 9.15 -39.40 -23.94
CA LYS A 178 8.57 -40.39 -23.02
C LYS A 178 8.83 -41.82 -23.49
N GLN A 179 8.71 -42.07 -24.80
CA GLN A 179 9.03 -43.37 -25.38
C GLN A 179 10.49 -43.74 -25.21
N GLN A 180 11.41 -42.79 -25.40
CA GLN A 180 12.85 -43.00 -25.21
C GLN A 180 13.20 -43.32 -23.74
N ARG A 181 12.60 -42.61 -22.78
CA ARG A 181 12.81 -42.92 -21.35
C ARG A 181 12.30 -44.32 -20.98
N LEU A 182 11.20 -44.73 -21.54
CA LEU A 182 10.66 -46.12 -21.35
C LEU A 182 11.60 -47.14 -21.98
N LEU A 183 12.17 -46.87 -23.16
CA LEU A 183 13.15 -47.75 -23.82
C LEU A 183 14.44 -47.87 -23.01
N GLU A 184 14.85 -46.83 -22.32
CA GLU A 184 16.09 -46.77 -21.49
C GLU A 184 15.91 -47.43 -20.11
N ALA A 185 14.70 -47.76 -19.69
CA ALA A 185 14.44 -48.38 -18.39
C ALA A 185 15.32 -49.62 -18.16
N GLN A 186 16.01 -49.66 -17.01
CA GLN A 186 16.95 -50.75 -16.70
C GLN A 186 16.28 -52.04 -16.27
N SER A 187 15.03 -51.96 -15.74
CA SER A 187 14.26 -53.10 -15.30
C SER A 187 12.78 -52.96 -15.72
N LEU A 188 12.09 -54.05 -15.86
CA LEU A 188 10.63 -54.04 -16.10
C LEU A 188 9.84 -53.40 -14.97
N SER A 189 10.35 -53.45 -13.74
CA SER A 189 9.72 -52.75 -12.61
C SER A 189 9.81 -51.23 -12.78
N ALA A 190 10.97 -50.68 -13.15
CA ALA A 190 11.13 -49.27 -13.44
C ALA A 190 10.28 -48.82 -14.64
N CYS A 191 10.20 -49.66 -15.68
CA CYS A 191 9.36 -49.40 -16.84
C CYS A 191 7.87 -49.31 -16.45
N TYR A 192 7.39 -50.25 -15.62
CA TYR A 192 6.03 -50.25 -15.10
C TYR A 192 5.71 -48.98 -14.32
N GLU A 193 6.60 -48.58 -13.41
CA GLU A 193 6.40 -47.36 -12.60
C GLU A 193 6.34 -46.11 -13.46
N MET A 194 7.29 -45.93 -14.38
CA MET A 194 7.29 -44.81 -15.32
C MET A 194 6.03 -44.79 -16.20
N LEU A 195 5.58 -45.99 -16.65
CA LEU A 195 4.39 -46.11 -17.47
C LEU A 195 3.11 -45.73 -16.70
N CYS A 196 3.00 -46.16 -15.44
CA CYS A 196 1.86 -45.79 -14.58
C CYS A 196 1.87 -44.27 -14.30
N ILE A 197 3.01 -43.66 -14.00
CA ILE A 197 3.14 -42.22 -13.78
C ILE A 197 2.77 -41.46 -15.06
N THR A 198 3.27 -41.89 -16.20
CA THR A 198 3.02 -41.23 -17.48
C THR A 198 1.54 -41.28 -17.87
N LEU A 199 0.89 -42.42 -17.73
CA LEU A 199 -0.56 -42.60 -18.01
C LEU A 199 -1.41 -41.72 -17.06
N ASN A 200 -1.10 -41.73 -15.76
CA ASN A 200 -1.87 -40.91 -14.80
C ASN A 200 -1.74 -39.44 -15.10
N ASN A 201 -0.54 -38.93 -15.42
CA ASN A 201 -0.33 -37.55 -15.81
C ASN A 201 -1.14 -37.16 -17.07
N GLU A 202 -1.17 -38.04 -18.07
CA GLU A 202 -1.98 -37.83 -19.29
C GLU A 202 -3.49 -37.81 -18.97
N ILE A 203 -3.95 -38.66 -18.07
CA ILE A 203 -5.35 -38.66 -17.60
C ILE A 203 -5.72 -37.36 -16.94
N GLU A 204 -4.81 -36.82 -16.08
CA GLU A 204 -5.04 -35.52 -15.41
C GLU A 204 -5.07 -34.38 -16.42
N ILE A 205 -4.12 -34.33 -17.34
CA ILE A 205 -4.08 -33.32 -18.41
C ILE A 205 -5.40 -33.30 -19.20
N GLU A 206 -5.89 -34.46 -19.60
CA GLU A 206 -7.13 -34.57 -20.39
C GLU A 206 -8.38 -34.19 -19.57
N ARG A 207 -8.42 -34.50 -18.27
CA ARG A 207 -9.46 -34.01 -17.33
C ARG A 207 -9.49 -32.49 -17.25
N TYR A 208 -8.33 -31.88 -17.09
CA TYR A 208 -8.22 -30.42 -17.06
C TYR A 208 -8.66 -29.80 -18.38
N ARG A 209 -8.23 -30.36 -19.49
CA ARG A 209 -8.59 -29.88 -20.82
C ARG A 209 -10.12 -29.93 -21.05
N ARG A 210 -10.79 -31.02 -20.66
CA ARG A 210 -12.26 -31.10 -20.70
C ARG A 210 -12.91 -30.03 -19.82
N SER A 211 -12.49 -29.88 -18.59
CA SER A 211 -13.03 -28.87 -17.68
C SER A 211 -12.92 -27.46 -18.25
N VAL A 212 -11.77 -27.10 -18.86
CA VAL A 212 -11.58 -25.82 -19.52
C VAL A 212 -12.51 -25.66 -20.72
N GLN A 213 -12.62 -26.68 -21.57
CA GLN A 213 -13.50 -26.63 -22.74
C GLN A 213 -14.98 -26.47 -22.35
N GLU A 214 -15.45 -27.16 -21.31
CA GLU A 214 -16.81 -27.00 -20.79
C GLU A 214 -17.08 -25.61 -20.27
N LYS A 215 -16.13 -25.02 -19.50
CA LYS A 215 -16.23 -23.65 -19.01
C LYS A 215 -16.24 -22.62 -20.15
N VAL A 216 -15.40 -22.80 -21.16
CA VAL A 216 -15.37 -21.94 -22.35
C VAL A 216 -16.69 -22.04 -23.13
N LYS A 217 -17.18 -23.27 -23.36
CA LYS A 217 -18.47 -23.50 -24.06
C LYS A 217 -19.62 -22.83 -23.31
N ALA A 218 -19.71 -23.05 -21.98
CA ALA A 218 -20.76 -22.43 -21.17
C ALA A 218 -20.72 -20.91 -21.20
N ARG A 219 -19.52 -20.32 -21.29
CA ARG A 219 -19.34 -18.87 -21.38
C ARG A 219 -19.74 -18.31 -22.75
N VAL A 220 -19.39 -19.04 -23.82
CA VAL A 220 -19.79 -18.70 -25.19
C VAL A 220 -21.31 -18.78 -25.35
N ASP A 221 -21.93 -19.90 -24.89
CA ASP A 221 -23.37 -20.09 -24.95
C ASP A 221 -24.13 -19.00 -24.17
N LYS A 222 -23.60 -18.58 -23.01
CA LYS A 222 -24.17 -17.48 -22.23
C LYS A 222 -24.09 -16.15 -22.97
N GLN A 223 -22.95 -15.83 -23.57
CA GLN A 223 -22.77 -14.58 -24.35
C GLN A 223 -23.66 -14.57 -25.60
N GLN A 224 -23.79 -15.72 -26.28
CA GLN A 224 -24.61 -15.81 -27.46
C GLN A 224 -26.11 -15.66 -27.11
N LYS A 225 -26.54 -16.22 -25.97
CA LYS A 225 -27.90 -16.06 -25.45
C LYS A 225 -28.17 -14.60 -25.02
N GLU A 226 -27.23 -13.94 -24.36
CA GLU A 226 -27.32 -12.51 -24.01
C GLU A 226 -27.40 -11.62 -25.26
N TYR A 227 -26.58 -11.91 -26.28
CA TYR A 227 -26.62 -11.20 -27.55
C TYR A 227 -28.01 -11.34 -28.25
N TYR A 228 -28.51 -12.61 -28.30
CA TYR A 228 -29.82 -12.87 -28.91
C TYR A 228 -30.96 -12.20 -28.17
N LEU A 229 -30.92 -12.19 -26.85
CA LEU A 229 -31.91 -11.49 -26.02
C LEU A 229 -31.86 -9.96 -26.20
N ARG A 230 -30.64 -9.40 -26.35
CA ARG A 230 -30.45 -7.97 -26.64
C ARG A 230 -30.97 -7.59 -28.02
N GLU A 231 -30.73 -8.40 -29.03
CA GLU A 231 -31.30 -8.15 -30.35
C GLU A 231 -32.82 -8.30 -30.36
N GLN A 232 -33.39 -9.27 -29.66
CA GLN A 232 -34.84 -9.37 -29.50
C GLN A 232 -35.42 -8.14 -28.76
N MET A 233 -34.77 -7.68 -27.69
CA MET A 233 -35.17 -6.46 -26.99
C MET A 233 -35.07 -5.22 -27.89
N LYS A 234 -34.11 -5.15 -28.79
CA LYS A 234 -33.97 -4.06 -29.75
C LYS A 234 -35.13 -4.05 -30.73
N VAL A 235 -35.46 -5.20 -31.34
CA VAL A 235 -36.59 -5.33 -32.26
C VAL A 235 -37.93 -5.04 -31.55
N ILE A 236 -38.13 -5.51 -30.31
CA ILE A 236 -39.33 -5.21 -29.52
C ILE A 236 -39.44 -3.72 -29.19
N ARG A 237 -38.33 -3.04 -28.89
CA ARG A 237 -38.29 -1.60 -28.67
C ARG A 237 -38.59 -0.81 -29.95
N GLU A 238 -38.01 -1.21 -31.09
CA GLU A 238 -38.31 -0.62 -32.40
C GLU A 238 -39.82 -0.80 -32.75
N GLU A 239 -40.41 -1.94 -32.46
CA GLU A 239 -41.86 -2.15 -32.67
C GLU A 239 -42.76 -1.40 -31.69
N LEU A 240 -42.27 -1.11 -30.47
CA LEU A 240 -43.00 -0.34 -29.46
C LEU A 240 -42.85 1.18 -29.65
N GLY A 241 -42.05 1.63 -30.63
CA GLY A 241 -41.77 3.06 -30.89
C GLY A 241 -40.89 3.68 -29.79
N ASP A 242 -40.14 2.88 -29.04
CA ASP A 242 -39.20 3.34 -28.02
C ASP A 242 -37.84 3.60 -28.70
N ASP A 243 -37.75 4.76 -29.36
CA ASP A 243 -36.55 5.29 -30.02
C ASP A 243 -35.50 5.69 -28.97
N GLY A 244 -34.97 4.70 -28.24
CA GLY A 244 -34.15 4.86 -27.03
C GLY A 244 -33.03 5.93 -27.09
N PRO A 245 -32.21 6.04 -28.17
CA PRO A 245 -31.21 7.11 -28.26
C PRO A 245 -31.81 8.48 -28.56
N ASN A 246 -32.85 8.55 -29.36
CA ASN A 246 -33.50 9.82 -29.72
C ASN A 246 -34.24 10.41 -28.53
N THR A 247 -35.00 9.59 -27.80
CA THR A 247 -35.73 10.00 -26.59
C THR A 247 -34.77 10.44 -25.48
N GLU A 248 -33.63 9.75 -25.31
CA GLU A 248 -32.61 10.12 -24.34
C GLU A 248 -31.87 11.42 -24.76
N ALA A 249 -31.57 11.58 -26.04
CA ALA A 249 -30.99 12.80 -26.57
C ALA A 249 -31.94 14.00 -26.47
N GLU A 250 -33.26 13.79 -26.66
CA GLU A 250 -34.27 14.83 -26.40
C GLU A 250 -34.32 15.21 -24.93
N ALA A 251 -34.29 14.24 -24.01
CA ALA A 251 -34.20 14.51 -22.58
C ALA A 251 -32.95 15.31 -22.20
N PHE A 252 -31.81 15.00 -22.83
CA PHE A 252 -30.57 15.77 -22.64
C PHE A 252 -30.72 17.21 -23.17
N ARG A 253 -31.35 17.43 -24.33
CA ARG A 253 -31.60 18.77 -24.87
C ARG A 253 -32.52 19.59 -23.96
N GLU A 254 -33.59 18.99 -23.47
CA GLU A 254 -34.46 19.65 -22.48
C GLU A 254 -33.69 20.03 -21.21
N ALA A 255 -32.77 19.19 -20.76
CA ALA A 255 -31.91 19.50 -19.62
C ALA A 255 -30.94 20.65 -19.94
N VAL A 256 -30.36 20.70 -21.15
CA VAL A 256 -29.49 21.80 -21.61
C VAL A 256 -30.24 23.12 -21.68
N GLU A 257 -31.50 23.14 -22.12
CA GLU A 257 -32.32 24.36 -22.11
C GLU A 257 -32.53 24.93 -20.71
N LYS A 258 -32.71 24.06 -19.72
CA LYS A 258 -32.89 24.43 -18.30
C LYS A 258 -31.56 24.71 -17.59
N LEU A 259 -30.43 24.40 -18.19
CA LEU A 259 -29.11 24.56 -17.58
C LEU A 259 -28.70 26.04 -17.50
N GLU A 260 -28.38 26.52 -16.31
CA GLU A 260 -27.77 27.83 -16.08
C GLU A 260 -26.28 27.77 -16.45
N ALA A 261 -25.96 28.02 -17.72
CA ALA A 261 -24.59 27.96 -18.24
C ALA A 261 -24.43 28.89 -19.45
N SER A 262 -23.18 29.26 -19.76
CA SER A 262 -22.85 30.07 -20.95
C SER A 262 -23.19 29.35 -22.25
N ASP A 263 -23.35 30.11 -23.32
CA ASP A 263 -23.64 29.56 -24.65
C ASP A 263 -22.54 28.62 -25.15
N GLU A 264 -21.30 28.87 -24.76
CA GLU A 264 -20.12 27.99 -25.09
C GLU A 264 -20.27 26.61 -24.50
N VAL A 265 -20.69 26.52 -23.21
CA VAL A 265 -20.93 25.25 -22.52
C VAL A 265 -22.09 24.51 -23.18
N LYS A 266 -23.21 25.18 -23.45
CA LYS A 266 -24.39 24.57 -24.08
C LYS A 266 -24.07 24.05 -25.48
N GLU A 267 -23.32 24.82 -26.29
CA GLU A 267 -22.86 24.37 -27.61
C GLU A 267 -21.95 23.14 -27.53
N ARG A 268 -21.10 23.08 -26.52
CA ARG A 268 -20.23 21.92 -26.30
C ARG A 268 -21.03 20.67 -25.93
N ILE A 269 -22.02 20.80 -25.07
CA ILE A 269 -22.90 19.68 -24.69
C ILE A 269 -23.70 19.22 -25.92
N GLU A 270 -24.25 20.12 -26.72
CA GLU A 270 -24.98 19.75 -27.95
C GLU A 270 -24.09 19.00 -28.96
N LYS A 271 -22.82 19.39 -29.10
CA LYS A 271 -21.85 18.65 -29.94
C LYS A 271 -21.64 17.21 -29.40
N GLU A 272 -21.61 17.02 -28.11
CA GLU A 272 -21.48 15.66 -27.53
C GLU A 272 -22.79 14.86 -27.65
N ILE A 273 -23.95 15.50 -27.58
CA ILE A 273 -25.25 14.84 -27.84
C ILE A 273 -25.29 14.33 -29.27
N GLN A 274 -24.80 15.12 -30.23
CA GLN A 274 -24.69 14.68 -31.63
C GLN A 274 -23.72 13.48 -31.79
N ARG A 275 -22.60 13.47 -31.07
CA ARG A 275 -21.69 12.32 -31.06
C ARG A 275 -22.35 11.10 -30.47
N PHE A 276 -23.07 11.25 -29.35
CA PHE A 276 -23.83 10.18 -28.71
C PHE A 276 -24.81 9.52 -29.68
N LEU A 277 -25.55 10.34 -30.47
CA LEU A 277 -26.48 9.85 -31.48
C LEU A 277 -25.78 9.08 -32.59
N ASN A 278 -24.58 9.54 -33.01
CA ASN A 278 -23.84 8.94 -34.11
C ASN A 278 -23.07 7.68 -33.72
N ALA A 279 -22.78 7.49 -32.44
CA ALA A 279 -21.92 6.39 -31.95
C ALA A 279 -22.61 5.00 -31.92
N GLY A 280 -23.91 4.93 -32.25
CA GLY A 280 -24.68 3.68 -32.21
C GLY A 280 -25.03 3.21 -30.80
N PHE A 281 -26.26 2.75 -30.66
CA PHE A 281 -26.83 2.34 -29.38
C PHE A 281 -26.03 1.21 -28.73
N ASN A 282 -25.65 1.34 -27.47
CA ASN A 282 -24.85 0.38 -26.68
C ASN A 282 -23.38 0.18 -27.14
N SER A 283 -22.82 1.05 -27.95
CA SER A 283 -21.38 1.05 -28.18
C SER A 283 -20.63 1.55 -26.94
N ALA A 284 -19.38 1.14 -26.76
CA ALA A 284 -18.53 1.65 -25.67
C ALA A 284 -18.37 3.18 -25.76
N GLU A 285 -18.37 3.73 -26.96
CA GLU A 285 -18.29 5.17 -27.23
C GLU A 285 -19.57 5.90 -26.78
N ALA A 286 -20.75 5.34 -27.06
CA ALA A 286 -22.02 5.91 -26.59
C ALA A 286 -22.09 5.95 -25.05
N LEU A 287 -21.64 4.92 -24.36
CA LEU A 287 -21.60 4.89 -22.90
C LEU A 287 -20.66 5.95 -22.32
N VAL A 288 -19.50 6.18 -22.95
CA VAL A 288 -18.56 7.22 -22.54
C VAL A 288 -19.15 8.61 -22.79
N SER A 289 -19.74 8.85 -23.98
CA SER A 289 -20.39 10.14 -24.29
C SER A 289 -21.57 10.42 -23.38
N ARG A 290 -22.38 9.41 -23.05
CA ARG A 290 -23.48 9.52 -22.11
C ARG A 290 -23.01 9.98 -20.72
N GLY A 291 -22.03 9.27 -20.13
CA GLY A 291 -21.50 9.63 -18.81
C GLY A 291 -20.84 11.01 -18.79
N TYR A 292 -20.26 11.43 -19.92
CA TYR A 292 -19.70 12.77 -20.08
C TYR A 292 -20.82 13.84 -20.13
N ILE A 293 -21.87 13.63 -20.92
CA ILE A 293 -23.03 14.54 -21.00
C ILE A 293 -23.69 14.68 -19.62
N GLU A 294 -23.95 13.54 -18.92
CA GLU A 294 -24.50 13.54 -17.57
C GLU A 294 -23.63 14.36 -16.60
N THR A 295 -22.29 14.19 -16.68
CA THR A 295 -21.35 14.96 -15.85
C THR A 295 -21.45 16.47 -16.14
N LEU A 296 -21.51 16.87 -17.42
CA LEU A 296 -21.60 18.27 -17.79
C LEU A 296 -22.95 18.91 -17.36
N LEU A 297 -24.04 18.16 -17.42
CA LEU A 297 -25.37 18.61 -16.98
C LEU A 297 -25.46 18.73 -15.46
N ASP A 298 -24.74 17.90 -14.72
CA ASP A 298 -24.71 17.91 -13.24
C ASP A 298 -23.86 19.07 -12.68
N LEU A 299 -22.98 19.69 -13.49
CA LEU A 299 -22.13 20.77 -13.05
C LEU A 299 -22.90 22.08 -12.90
N PRO A 300 -22.73 22.80 -11.78
CA PRO A 300 -23.39 24.09 -11.55
C PRO A 300 -22.58 25.23 -12.20
N TRP A 301 -22.64 25.37 -13.52
CA TRP A 301 -21.84 26.32 -14.29
C TRP A 301 -21.99 27.78 -13.83
N ASP A 302 -23.24 28.28 -13.72
CA ASP A 302 -23.56 29.64 -13.30
C ASP A 302 -24.49 29.69 -12.07
N LYS A 303 -24.85 28.54 -11.53
CA LYS A 303 -25.72 28.45 -10.37
C LYS A 303 -24.98 28.84 -9.10
N ARG A 304 -25.37 29.97 -8.49
CA ARG A 304 -24.74 30.50 -7.29
C ARG A 304 -25.56 30.15 -6.03
N GLY A 305 -24.84 29.88 -4.93
CA GLY A 305 -25.42 29.86 -3.59
C GLY A 305 -25.57 31.26 -3.02
N GLU A 306 -26.55 31.47 -2.15
CA GLU A 306 -26.72 32.74 -1.46
C GLU A 306 -25.71 32.85 -0.31
N ASP A 307 -24.73 33.75 -0.44
CA ASP A 307 -23.73 34.03 0.57
C ASP A 307 -24.26 35.03 1.61
N ARG A 308 -23.98 34.77 2.90
CA ARG A 308 -24.23 35.68 4.00
C ARG A 308 -22.89 36.19 4.56
N LEU A 309 -22.62 37.48 4.45
CA LEU A 309 -21.43 38.11 5.01
C LEU A 309 -21.84 39.01 6.20
N ASP A 310 -22.26 38.39 7.31
CA ASP A 310 -22.53 39.07 8.58
C ASP A 310 -21.51 38.63 9.63
N LEU A 311 -20.61 39.57 9.99
CA LEU A 311 -19.55 39.31 10.95
C LEU A 311 -20.05 38.95 12.35
N LYS A 312 -21.19 39.51 12.79
CA LYS A 312 -21.75 39.17 14.09
C LYS A 312 -22.28 37.75 14.14
N VAL A 313 -22.93 37.31 13.06
CA VAL A 313 -23.42 35.93 12.95
C VAL A 313 -22.23 34.96 12.89
N ALA A 314 -21.14 35.36 12.20
CA ALA A 314 -19.91 34.56 12.15
C ALA A 314 -19.25 34.42 13.54
N GLU A 315 -19.15 35.53 14.28
CA GLU A 315 -18.65 35.54 15.66
C GLU A 315 -19.51 34.64 16.56
N ASP A 316 -20.82 34.77 16.54
CA ASP A 316 -21.76 33.99 17.37
C ASP A 316 -21.64 32.48 17.07
N ILE A 317 -21.48 32.08 15.78
CA ILE A 317 -21.35 30.69 15.39
C ILE A 317 -19.99 30.14 15.85
N LEU A 318 -18.89 30.88 15.63
CA LEU A 318 -17.55 30.49 16.05
C LEU A 318 -17.46 30.36 17.58
N GLU A 319 -18.06 31.28 18.32
CA GLU A 319 -18.11 31.21 19.79
C GLU A 319 -18.93 30.01 20.29
N LYS A 320 -20.04 29.76 19.67
CA LYS A 320 -20.93 28.64 20.04
C LYS A 320 -20.34 27.27 19.74
N GLU A 321 -19.62 27.12 18.63
CA GLU A 321 -19.16 25.81 18.17
C GLU A 321 -17.74 25.49 18.62
N HIS A 322 -16.95 26.49 19.01
CA HIS A 322 -15.55 26.32 19.38
C HIS A 322 -15.23 27.01 20.69
N TYR A 323 -14.91 26.24 21.72
CA TYR A 323 -14.41 26.77 22.98
C TYR A 323 -12.93 27.19 22.84
N GLY A 324 -12.55 28.36 23.35
CA GLY A 324 -11.22 28.90 23.23
C GLY A 324 -10.88 29.33 21.80
N LEU A 325 -9.62 29.17 21.40
CA LEU A 325 -9.10 29.53 20.05
C LEU A 325 -9.27 31.02 19.71
N GLU A 326 -9.19 31.93 20.70
CA GLU A 326 -9.53 33.36 20.55
C GLU A 326 -8.75 34.03 19.43
N LYS A 327 -7.41 33.86 19.39
CA LYS A 327 -6.56 34.38 18.31
C LYS A 327 -6.96 33.84 16.92
N VAL A 328 -7.37 32.57 16.84
CA VAL A 328 -7.80 31.95 15.58
C VAL A 328 -9.12 32.56 15.13
N LYS A 329 -10.08 32.71 16.03
CA LYS A 329 -11.40 33.32 15.75
C LYS A 329 -11.23 34.78 15.30
N GLU A 330 -10.40 35.56 16.01
CA GLU A 330 -10.11 36.94 15.68
C GLU A 330 -9.52 37.07 14.26
N ARG A 331 -8.51 36.27 13.93
CA ARG A 331 -7.91 36.25 12.59
C ARG A 331 -8.91 35.81 11.50
N ILE A 332 -9.79 34.88 11.80
CA ILE A 332 -10.86 34.48 10.88
C ILE A 332 -11.83 35.64 10.65
N LEU A 333 -12.23 36.35 11.71
CA LEU A 333 -13.12 37.51 11.59
C LEU A 333 -12.47 38.68 10.84
N GLU A 334 -11.18 38.93 11.04
CA GLU A 334 -10.38 39.90 10.26
C GLU A 334 -10.38 39.49 8.77
N PHE A 335 -10.10 38.24 8.47
CA PHE A 335 -10.12 37.69 7.10
C PHE A 335 -11.51 37.87 6.44
N LEU A 336 -12.58 37.55 7.17
CA LEU A 336 -13.94 37.73 6.68
C LEU A 336 -14.30 39.21 6.49
N ALA A 337 -13.79 40.09 7.33
CA ALA A 337 -13.95 41.54 7.18
C ALA A 337 -13.26 42.06 5.92
N VAL A 338 -12.04 41.66 5.66
CA VAL A 338 -11.30 42.00 4.42
C VAL A 338 -12.06 41.51 3.21
N ARG A 339 -12.54 40.25 3.22
CA ARG A 339 -13.34 39.67 2.14
C ARG A 339 -14.65 40.41 1.89
N LYS A 340 -15.24 41.01 2.92
CA LYS A 340 -16.45 41.85 2.79
C LYS A 340 -16.15 43.20 2.10
N MET A 341 -14.93 43.71 2.25
CA MET A 341 -14.52 45.01 1.71
C MET A 341 -13.92 44.94 0.31
N LEU A 342 -13.36 43.78 -0.05
CA LEU A 342 -12.78 43.51 -1.38
C LEU A 342 -13.73 42.66 -2.22
N ASP A 343 -13.63 42.78 -3.55
CA ASP A 343 -14.29 41.81 -4.43
C ASP A 343 -13.70 40.40 -4.20
N ALA A 344 -14.56 39.39 -4.19
CA ALA A 344 -14.28 38.03 -3.72
C ALA A 344 -13.10 37.34 -4.45
N SER A 345 -12.68 37.85 -5.60
CA SER A 345 -11.61 37.25 -6.43
C SER A 345 -10.18 37.46 -5.95
N GLU A 346 -9.93 38.40 -5.05
CA GLU A 346 -8.58 38.77 -4.60
C GLU A 346 -8.25 38.36 -3.15
N SER A 347 -9.12 37.58 -2.52
CA SER A 347 -8.89 37.18 -1.13
C SER A 347 -7.80 36.12 -1.01
N PRO A 348 -6.84 36.27 -0.06
CA PRO A 348 -5.83 35.24 0.19
C PRO A 348 -6.50 33.92 0.62
N ILE A 349 -5.77 32.81 0.48
CA ILE A 349 -6.26 31.48 0.85
C ILE A 349 -5.96 31.25 2.32
N LEU A 350 -6.96 30.89 3.11
CA LEU A 350 -6.79 30.61 4.53
C LEU A 350 -6.16 29.22 4.72
N CYS A 351 -5.06 29.13 5.48
CA CYS A 351 -4.43 27.85 5.83
C CYS A 351 -4.38 27.67 7.35
N LEU A 352 -5.13 26.68 7.86
CA LEU A 352 -5.15 26.32 9.28
C LEU A 352 -4.09 25.26 9.56
N VAL A 353 -3.09 25.61 10.38
CA VAL A 353 -1.92 24.76 10.64
C VAL A 353 -1.84 24.42 12.12
N GLY A 354 -1.56 23.16 12.45
CA GLY A 354 -1.37 22.76 13.85
C GLY A 354 -1.56 21.27 14.07
N PRO A 355 -1.40 20.78 15.30
CA PRO A 355 -1.46 19.37 15.63
C PRO A 355 -2.78 18.70 15.22
N PRO A 356 -2.80 17.38 15.03
CA PRO A 356 -4.02 16.66 14.70
C PRO A 356 -5.03 16.71 15.85
N GLY A 357 -6.31 16.84 15.51
CA GLY A 357 -7.40 16.85 16.51
C GLY A 357 -7.67 18.20 17.19
N THR A 358 -7.04 19.30 16.75
CA THR A 358 -7.28 20.66 17.24
C THR A 358 -8.46 21.38 16.60
N GLY A 359 -9.30 20.67 15.82
CA GLY A 359 -10.51 21.24 15.29
C GLY A 359 -10.41 22.00 13.96
N LYS A 360 -9.26 21.99 13.29
CA LYS A 360 -9.03 22.71 12.01
C LYS A 360 -10.17 22.51 10.98
N THR A 361 -10.52 21.28 10.71
CA THR A 361 -11.58 20.92 9.75
C THR A 361 -12.97 21.32 10.26
N SER A 362 -13.23 21.29 11.58
CA SER A 362 -14.50 21.76 12.13
C SER A 362 -14.62 23.29 12.13
N VAL A 363 -13.53 24.01 12.36
CA VAL A 363 -13.47 25.49 12.21
C VAL A 363 -13.82 25.88 10.76
N ALA A 364 -13.24 25.20 9.78
CA ALA A 364 -13.59 25.43 8.37
C ALA A 364 -15.06 25.15 8.06
N HIS A 365 -15.66 24.15 8.70
CA HIS A 365 -17.10 23.89 8.58
C HIS A 365 -17.95 25.02 9.20
N SER A 366 -17.58 25.51 10.37
CA SER A 366 -18.28 26.63 11.03
C SER A 366 -18.18 27.94 10.23
N ILE A 367 -17.04 28.16 9.54
CA ILE A 367 -16.91 29.28 8.58
C ILE A 367 -17.91 29.11 7.43
N ALA A 368 -18.06 27.90 6.88
CA ALA A 368 -19.03 27.65 5.81
C ALA A 368 -20.48 27.89 6.28
N GLU A 369 -20.81 27.48 7.49
CA GLU A 369 -22.11 27.71 8.10
C GLU A 369 -22.38 29.22 8.34
N ALA A 370 -21.36 29.92 8.86
CA ALA A 370 -21.43 31.36 9.10
C ALA A 370 -21.68 32.14 7.80
N LEU A 371 -21.06 31.73 6.71
CA LEU A 371 -21.20 32.35 5.40
C LEU A 371 -22.39 31.81 4.58
N ASN A 372 -23.14 30.84 5.11
CA ASN A 372 -24.20 30.11 4.40
C ASN A 372 -23.69 29.44 3.10
N LYS A 373 -22.41 29.10 3.02
CA LYS A 373 -21.81 28.43 1.86
C LYS A 373 -22.03 26.93 1.90
N LYS A 374 -22.19 26.32 0.72
CA LYS A 374 -22.14 24.87 0.61
C LYS A 374 -20.72 24.38 0.90
N TYR A 375 -20.61 23.41 1.81
CA TYR A 375 -19.36 22.89 2.30
C TYR A 375 -18.96 21.62 1.57
N VAL A 376 -17.74 21.58 1.06
CA VAL A 376 -17.13 20.39 0.46
C VAL A 376 -15.75 20.17 1.07
N ARG A 377 -15.42 18.92 1.40
CA ARG A 377 -14.12 18.54 1.92
C ARG A 377 -13.42 17.58 0.96
N ILE A 378 -12.22 17.94 0.54
CA ILE A 378 -11.33 17.11 -0.27
C ILE A 378 -10.13 16.73 0.59
N CYS A 379 -9.97 15.44 0.87
CA CYS A 379 -8.79 14.95 1.58
C CYS A 379 -7.66 14.73 0.56
N LEU A 380 -6.54 15.46 0.74
CA LEU A 380 -5.36 15.36 -0.11
C LEU A 380 -4.34 14.33 0.40
N GLY A 381 -4.53 13.81 1.61
CA GLY A 381 -3.67 12.77 2.15
C GLY A 381 -3.71 11.49 1.32
N GLY A 382 -2.55 11.09 0.75
CA GLY A 382 -2.43 9.91 -0.11
C GLY A 382 -2.71 10.17 -1.60
N VAL A 383 -2.85 11.44 -2.02
CA VAL A 383 -2.87 11.84 -3.42
C VAL A 383 -1.43 11.86 -3.94
N HIS A 384 -1.17 11.09 -5.01
CA HIS A 384 0.14 10.92 -5.61
C HIS A 384 0.18 11.29 -7.11
N ASP A 385 -0.99 11.45 -7.75
CA ASP A 385 -1.11 11.71 -9.17
C ASP A 385 -1.84 13.05 -9.42
N GLU A 386 -1.27 13.88 -10.30
CA GLU A 386 -1.90 15.11 -10.79
C GLU A 386 -3.32 14.86 -11.33
N ALA A 387 -3.54 13.70 -11.94
CA ALA A 387 -4.82 13.31 -12.50
C ALA A 387 -5.94 13.19 -11.44
N GLU A 388 -5.60 12.97 -10.16
CA GLU A 388 -6.63 13.02 -9.11
C GLU A 388 -7.17 14.44 -8.89
N ILE A 389 -6.36 15.48 -9.13
CA ILE A 389 -6.78 16.89 -8.99
C ILE A 389 -7.45 17.39 -10.26
N ARG A 390 -6.82 17.12 -11.43
CA ARG A 390 -7.22 17.63 -12.74
C ARG A 390 -8.06 16.68 -13.60
N GLY A 391 -8.34 15.45 -13.10
CA GLY A 391 -9.09 14.46 -13.85
C GLY A 391 -8.25 13.70 -14.89
N HIS A 392 -8.80 12.62 -15.39
CA HIS A 392 -8.20 11.78 -16.42
C HIS A 392 -8.76 12.15 -17.79
N ARG A 393 -7.90 12.10 -18.82
CA ARG A 393 -8.38 12.30 -20.18
C ARG A 393 -9.45 11.26 -20.53
N ARG A 394 -10.59 11.70 -21.06
CA ARG A 394 -11.76 10.86 -21.36
C ARG A 394 -11.53 9.71 -22.35
N THR A 395 -10.37 9.69 -23.01
CA THR A 395 -9.97 8.59 -23.91
C THR A 395 -9.61 7.30 -23.16
N TYR A 396 -9.42 7.36 -21.85
CA TYR A 396 -9.12 6.19 -21.02
C TYR A 396 -10.40 5.54 -20.50
N ILE A 397 -10.43 4.21 -20.45
CA ILE A 397 -11.54 3.46 -19.84
C ILE A 397 -11.54 3.75 -18.34
N GLY A 398 -12.67 4.21 -17.81
CA GLY A 398 -12.79 4.59 -16.41
C GLY A 398 -12.32 6.01 -16.09
N ALA A 399 -12.14 6.86 -17.10
CA ALA A 399 -11.84 8.28 -16.90
C ALA A 399 -12.95 8.95 -16.07
N MET A 400 -12.54 9.83 -15.16
CA MET A 400 -13.45 10.61 -14.31
C MET A 400 -12.90 12.04 -14.12
N PRO A 401 -13.77 13.00 -13.76
CA PRO A 401 -13.31 14.36 -13.43
C PRO A 401 -12.41 14.35 -12.20
N GLY A 402 -11.59 15.37 -12.10
CA GLY A 402 -10.74 15.59 -10.93
C GLY A 402 -11.54 15.91 -9.66
N ARG A 403 -10.92 15.74 -8.52
CA ARG A 403 -11.55 15.96 -7.19
C ARG A 403 -12.08 17.38 -7.01
N ILE A 404 -11.48 18.38 -7.66
CA ILE A 404 -11.94 19.77 -7.61
C ILE A 404 -13.30 19.90 -8.30
N VAL A 405 -13.39 19.41 -9.52
CA VAL A 405 -14.64 19.45 -10.31
C VAL A 405 -15.74 18.59 -9.68
N ASP A 406 -15.37 17.39 -9.22
CA ASP A 406 -16.31 16.53 -8.49
C ASP A 406 -16.82 17.19 -7.20
N GLY A 407 -15.97 17.92 -6.50
CA GLY A 407 -16.34 18.72 -5.33
C GLY A 407 -17.35 19.82 -5.68
N ILE A 408 -17.18 20.53 -6.79
CA ILE A 408 -18.13 21.53 -7.27
C ILE A 408 -19.46 20.87 -7.62
N ARG A 409 -19.43 19.72 -8.31
CA ARG A 409 -20.63 18.94 -8.63
C ARG A 409 -21.39 18.54 -7.36
N GLN A 410 -20.69 18.03 -6.34
CA GLN A 410 -21.30 17.66 -5.04
C GLN A 410 -21.88 18.86 -4.32
N ALA A 411 -21.27 20.03 -4.40
CA ALA A 411 -21.78 21.26 -3.82
C ALA A 411 -23.09 21.72 -4.48
N GLY A 412 -23.24 21.48 -5.78
CA GLY A 412 -24.38 21.92 -6.59
C GLY A 412 -24.47 23.45 -6.76
N VAL A 413 -23.38 24.17 -6.48
CA VAL A 413 -23.22 25.61 -6.64
C VAL A 413 -21.79 25.95 -7.08
N LYS A 414 -21.57 27.04 -7.81
CA LYS A 414 -20.23 27.43 -8.29
C LYS A 414 -19.37 28.14 -7.24
N ASN A 415 -19.99 28.65 -6.16
CA ASN A 415 -19.32 29.40 -5.09
C ASN A 415 -19.25 28.66 -3.74
N PRO A 416 -18.92 27.36 -3.69
CA PRO A 416 -18.85 26.61 -2.43
C PRO A 416 -17.67 27.08 -1.57
N LEU A 417 -17.66 26.66 -0.30
CA LEU A 417 -16.44 26.61 0.51
C LEU A 417 -15.84 25.21 0.38
N MET A 418 -14.62 25.15 -0.13
CA MET A 418 -13.90 23.90 -0.37
C MET A 418 -12.70 23.77 0.55
N VAL A 419 -12.71 22.74 1.38
CA VAL A 419 -11.60 22.44 2.30
C VAL A 419 -10.66 21.44 1.65
N LEU A 420 -9.41 21.85 1.46
CA LEU A 420 -8.29 21.01 1.04
C LEU A 420 -7.57 20.51 2.29
N ASP A 421 -7.96 19.32 2.74
CA ASP A 421 -7.53 18.78 4.02
C ASP A 421 -6.23 17.96 3.87
N GLU A 422 -5.31 18.13 4.83
CA GLU A 422 -4.01 17.43 4.88
C GLU A 422 -3.11 17.72 3.66
N ILE A 423 -2.95 19.02 3.29
CA ILE A 423 -2.08 19.44 2.17
C ILE A 423 -0.61 19.09 2.39
N ASP A 424 -0.18 18.97 3.63
CA ASP A 424 1.16 18.53 4.05
C ASP A 424 1.47 17.08 3.73
N LYS A 425 0.46 16.26 3.41
CA LYS A 425 0.61 14.84 3.08
C LYS A 425 0.55 14.53 1.59
N VAL A 426 0.54 15.55 0.77
CA VAL A 426 0.69 15.40 -0.68
C VAL A 426 2.12 14.99 -0.99
N SER A 427 2.32 13.91 -1.71
CA SER A 427 3.66 13.48 -2.12
C SER A 427 3.94 13.88 -3.56
N ALA A 428 5.18 14.31 -3.82
CA ALA A 428 5.69 14.52 -5.16
C ALA A 428 6.32 13.19 -5.63
N ASP A 429 5.59 12.40 -6.40
CA ASP A 429 6.12 11.20 -7.04
C ASP A 429 6.48 11.46 -8.51
N TYR A 430 7.28 10.57 -9.09
CA TYR A 430 7.81 10.59 -10.47
C TYR A 430 6.74 10.71 -11.60
N LYS A 431 5.45 10.67 -11.30
CA LYS A 431 4.36 10.62 -12.29
C LYS A 431 3.59 11.92 -12.51
N GLY A 432 3.92 12.99 -11.83
CA GLY A 432 3.26 14.28 -11.99
C GLY A 432 3.48 15.17 -10.76
N ASP A 433 3.50 16.48 -10.97
CA ASP A 433 3.64 17.44 -9.89
C ASP A 433 2.26 17.86 -9.38
N THR A 434 1.74 17.12 -8.41
CA THR A 434 0.45 17.41 -7.75
C THR A 434 0.41 18.83 -7.17
N PHE A 435 1.55 19.34 -6.71
CA PHE A 435 1.64 20.71 -6.20
C PHE A 435 1.49 21.75 -7.30
N SER A 436 1.98 21.49 -8.52
CA SER A 436 1.75 22.37 -9.68
C SER A 436 0.27 22.44 -10.06
N ALA A 437 -0.46 21.32 -9.97
CA ALA A 437 -1.90 21.32 -10.18
C ALA A 437 -2.65 22.14 -9.11
N LEU A 438 -2.23 22.02 -7.85
CA LEU A 438 -2.80 22.80 -6.74
C LEU A 438 -2.46 24.30 -6.87
N LEU A 439 -1.27 24.66 -7.39
CA LEU A 439 -0.92 26.05 -7.66
C LEU A 439 -1.90 26.67 -8.66
N GLU A 440 -2.25 25.98 -9.76
CA GLU A 440 -3.23 26.51 -10.71
C GLU A 440 -4.63 26.68 -10.09
N VAL A 441 -5.05 25.76 -9.23
CA VAL A 441 -6.33 25.84 -8.53
C VAL A 441 -6.38 26.99 -7.54
N LEU A 442 -5.27 27.23 -6.84
CA LEU A 442 -5.18 28.17 -5.74
C LEU A 442 -4.66 29.56 -6.16
N ASP A 443 -4.18 29.71 -7.37
CA ASP A 443 -3.72 31.00 -7.89
C ASP A 443 -4.88 31.82 -8.44
N SER A 444 -5.20 32.93 -7.82
CA SER A 444 -6.28 33.84 -8.23
C SER A 444 -6.12 34.38 -9.68
N GLU A 445 -4.91 34.45 -10.21
CA GLU A 445 -4.65 34.87 -11.58
C GLU A 445 -4.96 33.77 -12.61
N GLN A 446 -4.88 32.50 -12.21
CA GLN A 446 -5.02 31.34 -13.09
C GLN A 446 -6.33 30.59 -12.91
N ASN A 447 -6.88 30.54 -11.70
CA ASN A 447 -8.03 29.72 -11.31
C ASN A 447 -9.35 30.11 -12.05
N SER A 448 -9.46 31.32 -12.58
CA SER A 448 -10.59 31.76 -13.39
C SER A 448 -10.75 31.00 -14.72
N LYS A 449 -9.70 30.28 -15.14
CA LYS A 449 -9.66 29.49 -16.37
C LYS A 449 -9.17 28.06 -16.10
N PHE A 450 -9.43 27.53 -14.94
CA PHE A 450 -9.06 26.17 -14.58
C PHE A 450 -9.60 25.15 -15.56
N ARG A 451 -8.76 24.23 -16.00
CA ARG A 451 -9.13 23.23 -17.01
C ARG A 451 -8.90 21.82 -16.51
N ASP A 452 -10.00 21.14 -16.24
CA ASP A 452 -9.98 19.71 -15.92
C ASP A 452 -9.80 18.89 -17.22
N HIS A 453 -9.00 17.82 -17.15
CA HIS A 453 -8.70 16.99 -18.33
C HIS A 453 -9.87 16.12 -18.79
N TYR A 454 -10.83 15.83 -17.90
CA TYR A 454 -12.04 15.11 -18.26
C TYR A 454 -13.08 16.05 -18.86
N VAL A 455 -13.35 17.16 -18.19
CA VAL A 455 -14.36 18.15 -18.60
C VAL A 455 -13.92 18.93 -19.85
N GLU A 456 -12.64 19.26 -19.97
CA GLU A 456 -12.03 20.02 -21.09
C GLU A 456 -12.64 21.40 -21.39
N ILE A 457 -13.60 21.85 -20.59
CA ILE A 457 -14.18 23.19 -20.64
C ILE A 457 -13.56 24.01 -19.51
N PRO A 458 -13.09 25.24 -19.76
CA PRO A 458 -12.60 26.12 -18.70
C PRO A 458 -13.69 26.37 -17.66
N MET A 459 -13.34 26.24 -16.39
CA MET A 459 -14.21 26.50 -15.25
C MET A 459 -13.65 27.66 -14.44
N ASP A 460 -14.49 28.57 -14.02
CA ASP A 460 -14.12 29.69 -13.18
C ASP A 460 -14.21 29.28 -11.69
N LEU A 461 -13.04 29.15 -11.06
CA LEU A 461 -12.93 28.84 -9.62
C LEU A 461 -12.74 30.09 -8.75
N SER A 462 -12.77 31.29 -9.30
CA SER A 462 -12.51 32.54 -8.56
C SER A 462 -13.53 32.80 -7.44
N GLU A 463 -14.74 32.27 -7.57
CA GLU A 463 -15.80 32.39 -6.57
C GLU A 463 -15.75 31.28 -5.48
N VAL A 464 -14.93 30.25 -5.69
CA VAL A 464 -14.75 29.16 -4.72
C VAL A 464 -13.91 29.70 -3.54
N MET A 465 -14.38 29.49 -2.33
CA MET A 465 -13.58 29.81 -1.14
C MET A 465 -12.76 28.59 -0.74
N PHE A 466 -11.45 28.66 -0.94
CA PHE A 466 -10.55 27.60 -0.53
C PHE A 466 -10.05 27.82 0.91
N ILE A 467 -10.10 26.76 1.71
CA ILE A 467 -9.44 26.68 3.01
C ILE A 467 -8.54 25.47 3.03
N CYS A 468 -7.26 25.66 3.30
CA CYS A 468 -6.31 24.56 3.44
C CYS A 468 -6.16 24.17 4.92
N THR A 469 -5.85 22.89 5.17
CA THR A 469 -5.43 22.43 6.49
C THR A 469 -4.13 21.66 6.38
N ALA A 470 -3.23 21.85 7.34
CA ALA A 470 -1.97 21.13 7.45
C ALA A 470 -1.66 20.80 8.91
N ASN A 471 -0.87 19.77 9.14
CA ASN A 471 -0.33 19.54 10.47
C ASN A 471 1.06 20.19 10.62
N ASP A 472 1.83 20.22 9.54
CA ASP A 472 3.16 20.82 9.45
C ASP A 472 3.35 21.45 8.06
N LEU A 473 4.06 22.55 7.98
CA LEU A 473 4.32 23.25 6.72
C LEU A 473 5.66 22.88 6.08
N SER A 474 6.49 22.09 6.74
CA SER A 474 7.84 21.76 6.28
C SER A 474 7.87 21.06 4.91
N THR A 475 6.82 20.33 4.58
CA THR A 475 6.67 19.58 3.31
C THR A 475 5.97 20.37 2.21
N VAL A 476 5.36 21.51 2.55
CA VAL A 476 4.60 22.33 1.59
C VAL A 476 5.55 23.27 0.85
N PRO A 477 5.54 23.28 -0.50
CA PRO A 477 6.41 24.17 -1.28
C PRO A 477 6.16 25.65 -1.01
N ARG A 478 7.24 26.44 -0.92
CA ARG A 478 7.18 27.89 -0.69
C ARG A 478 6.22 28.66 -1.62
N PRO A 479 6.16 28.38 -2.94
CA PRO A 479 5.23 29.08 -3.83
C PRO A 479 3.75 28.93 -3.44
N LEU A 480 3.36 27.83 -2.78
CA LEU A 480 2.02 27.67 -2.22
C LEU A 480 1.86 28.46 -0.93
N LEU A 481 2.85 28.42 -0.05
CA LEU A 481 2.82 29.14 1.22
C LEU A 481 2.72 30.67 1.03
N ASP A 482 3.39 31.21 0.02
CA ASP A 482 3.35 32.64 -0.32
C ASP A 482 1.95 33.15 -0.72
N ARG A 483 1.03 32.24 -1.10
CA ARG A 483 -0.36 32.53 -1.46
C ARG A 483 -1.35 32.31 -0.31
N MET A 484 -0.86 31.81 0.82
CA MET A 484 -1.70 31.41 1.94
C MET A 484 -1.54 32.35 3.13
N GLU A 485 -2.65 32.73 3.72
CA GLU A 485 -2.66 33.31 5.06
C GLU A 485 -2.66 32.18 6.10
N ILE A 486 -1.53 32.07 6.80
CA ILE A 486 -1.30 30.99 7.76
C ILE A 486 -1.87 31.39 9.12
N ILE A 487 -2.78 30.57 9.64
CA ILE A 487 -3.32 30.68 11.00
C ILE A 487 -2.88 29.46 11.80
N GLU A 488 -2.06 29.67 12.82
CA GLU A 488 -1.62 28.60 13.71
C GLU A 488 -2.69 28.23 14.73
N VAL A 489 -3.12 26.98 14.69
CA VAL A 489 -4.07 26.39 15.65
C VAL A 489 -3.28 25.55 16.65
N SER A 490 -2.98 26.13 17.80
CA SER A 490 -2.24 25.44 18.85
C SER A 490 -3.04 24.33 19.54
N GLY A 491 -2.36 23.48 20.30
CA GLY A 491 -2.99 22.48 21.15
C GLY A 491 -3.83 23.11 22.27
N TYR A 492 -4.75 22.30 22.79
CA TYR A 492 -5.65 22.69 23.89
C TYR A 492 -5.05 22.47 25.27
N THR A 493 -5.34 23.35 26.20
CA THR A 493 -5.10 23.16 27.64
C THR A 493 -6.01 22.07 28.20
N GLU A 494 -5.72 21.52 29.34
CA GLU A 494 -6.60 20.53 30.02
C GLU A 494 -7.97 21.12 30.32
N ASN A 495 -8.05 22.39 30.67
CA ASN A 495 -9.30 23.10 30.92
C ASN A 495 -10.10 23.28 29.61
N GLU A 496 -9.46 23.71 28.52
CA GLU A 496 -10.11 23.78 27.22
C GLU A 496 -10.62 22.40 26.78
N LYS A 497 -9.83 21.34 26.97
CA LYS A 497 -10.26 19.94 26.67
C LYS A 497 -11.47 19.53 27.51
N TYR A 498 -11.50 19.94 28.78
CA TYR A 498 -12.64 19.66 29.66
C TYR A 498 -13.92 20.33 29.15
N HIS A 499 -13.85 21.61 28.81
CA HIS A 499 -14.99 22.36 28.26
C HIS A 499 -15.41 21.78 26.91
N ILE A 500 -14.50 21.54 25.99
CA ILE A 500 -14.80 20.90 24.70
C ILE A 500 -15.45 19.52 24.91
N ALA A 501 -14.96 18.74 25.88
CA ALA A 501 -15.53 17.44 26.17
C ALA A 501 -16.96 17.52 26.68
N THR A 502 -17.25 18.43 27.61
CA THR A 502 -18.52 18.55 28.27
C THR A 502 -19.58 19.25 27.41
N GLU A 503 -19.20 20.32 26.71
CA GLU A 503 -20.11 21.14 25.94
C GLU A 503 -20.39 20.58 24.53
N HIS A 504 -19.39 19.91 23.90
CA HIS A 504 -19.51 19.48 22.52
C HIS A 504 -19.42 17.96 22.35
N LEU A 505 -18.30 17.31 22.83
CA LEU A 505 -18.07 15.91 22.51
C LEU A 505 -19.06 14.97 23.19
N MET A 506 -19.44 15.25 24.45
CA MET A 506 -20.41 14.44 25.18
C MET A 506 -21.78 14.43 24.47
N GLN A 507 -22.28 15.58 24.11
CA GLN A 507 -23.57 15.71 23.42
C GLN A 507 -23.57 15.02 22.06
N LYS A 508 -22.49 15.23 21.29
CA LYS A 508 -22.28 14.59 19.98
C LYS A 508 -22.22 13.07 20.07
N GLN A 509 -21.47 12.53 21.05
CA GLN A 509 -21.32 11.08 21.20
C GLN A 509 -22.58 10.44 21.80
N MET A 510 -23.22 11.06 22.76
CA MET A 510 -24.53 10.58 23.30
C MET A 510 -25.56 10.47 22.18
N LYS A 511 -25.72 11.51 21.36
CA LYS A 511 -26.65 11.50 20.21
C LYS A 511 -26.31 10.36 19.22
N LYS A 512 -25.05 10.13 18.92
CA LYS A 512 -24.61 9.03 18.03
C LYS A 512 -24.94 7.64 18.56
N HIS A 513 -24.97 7.48 19.86
CA HIS A 513 -25.22 6.19 20.52
C HIS A 513 -26.65 6.06 21.09
N GLY A 514 -27.54 7.00 20.81
CA GLY A 514 -28.93 6.95 21.31
C GLY A 514 -29.06 7.12 22.81
N LEU A 515 -28.10 7.76 23.46
CA LEU A 515 -28.05 8.09 24.87
C LEU A 515 -28.49 9.55 25.08
N ASP A 516 -29.01 9.81 26.25
CA ASP A 516 -29.33 11.16 26.76
C ASP A 516 -28.74 11.35 28.18
N GLU A 517 -28.79 12.59 28.69
CA GLU A 517 -28.24 12.92 30.02
C GLU A 517 -28.97 12.21 31.17
N SER A 518 -30.19 11.74 30.96
CA SER A 518 -30.93 10.96 31.96
C SER A 518 -30.36 9.54 32.12
N ARG A 519 -29.76 8.98 31.04
CA ARG A 519 -29.24 7.61 30.98
C ARG A 519 -27.77 7.54 31.16
N PHE A 520 -27.00 8.55 30.74
CA PHE A 520 -25.54 8.53 30.80
C PHE A 520 -24.96 9.84 31.32
N GLN A 521 -24.03 9.76 32.26
CA GLN A 521 -23.31 10.90 32.82
C GLN A 521 -21.88 10.53 33.15
N ILE A 522 -20.98 11.47 32.94
CA ILE A 522 -19.56 11.39 33.39
C ILE A 522 -19.36 12.49 34.43
N SER A 523 -18.83 12.16 35.60
CA SER A 523 -18.51 13.15 36.62
C SER A 523 -17.31 14.02 36.22
N GLU A 524 -17.27 15.25 36.69
CA GLU A 524 -16.18 16.18 36.45
C GLU A 524 -14.78 15.54 36.73
N LYS A 525 -14.62 14.97 37.92
CA LYS A 525 -13.35 14.30 38.30
C LYS A 525 -13.00 13.13 37.38
N ALA A 526 -14.02 12.40 36.90
CA ALA A 526 -13.78 11.31 35.94
C ALA A 526 -13.33 11.87 34.58
N MET A 527 -13.92 12.97 34.12
CA MET A 527 -13.53 13.59 32.87
C MET A 527 -12.10 14.15 32.94
N GLN A 528 -11.74 14.83 34.02
CA GLN A 528 -10.39 15.29 34.27
C GLN A 528 -9.39 14.11 34.28
N LYS A 529 -9.74 13.02 34.95
CA LYS A 529 -8.92 11.80 34.96
C LYS A 529 -8.79 11.16 33.58
N ILE A 530 -9.83 11.17 32.75
CA ILE A 530 -9.75 10.69 31.36
C ILE A 530 -8.78 11.54 30.56
N ILE A 531 -8.84 12.85 30.68
CA ILE A 531 -7.97 13.79 29.97
C ILE A 531 -6.52 13.56 30.37
N HIS A 532 -6.24 13.39 31.66
CA HIS A 532 -4.91 13.34 32.22
C HIS A 532 -4.24 11.95 32.09
N GLU A 533 -4.98 10.86 32.40
CA GLU A 533 -4.41 9.53 32.51
C GLU A 533 -4.72 8.59 31.31
N TYR A 534 -5.72 8.90 30.49
CA TYR A 534 -6.13 8.02 29.38
C TYR A 534 -5.94 8.65 28.00
N THR A 535 -5.56 9.95 27.94
CA THR A 535 -5.27 10.64 26.68
C THR A 535 -3.99 11.45 26.82
N ARG A 536 -3.13 11.37 25.80
CA ARG A 536 -1.92 12.19 25.68
C ARG A 536 -1.86 12.71 24.25
N GLU A 537 -2.45 13.87 24.03
CA GLU A 537 -2.59 14.48 22.73
C GLU A 537 -2.72 15.99 22.82
N SER A 538 -2.28 16.71 21.79
CA SER A 538 -2.50 18.18 21.69
C SER A 538 -3.95 18.53 21.46
N GLY A 539 -4.70 17.72 20.73
CA GLY A 539 -6.11 17.92 20.41
C GLY A 539 -7.05 17.15 21.32
N VAL A 540 -8.21 16.76 20.76
CA VAL A 540 -9.28 16.06 21.49
C VAL A 540 -9.76 14.78 20.79
N ARG A 541 -9.00 14.27 19.79
CA ARG A 541 -9.42 13.10 18.98
C ARG A 541 -9.39 11.79 19.78
N ALA A 542 -8.37 11.58 20.62
CA ALA A 542 -8.33 10.43 21.51
C ALA A 542 -9.37 10.54 22.62
N LEU A 543 -9.57 11.74 23.16
CA LEU A 543 -10.61 12.03 24.15
C LEU A 543 -12.02 11.70 23.59
N GLU A 544 -12.34 12.12 22.38
CA GLU A 544 -13.59 11.76 21.69
C GLU A 544 -13.74 10.24 21.57
N ARG A 545 -12.68 9.51 21.22
CA ARG A 545 -12.68 8.03 21.15
C ARG A 545 -12.94 7.38 22.51
N ARG A 546 -12.37 7.93 23.59
CA ARG A 546 -12.60 7.43 24.96
C ARG A 546 -14.03 7.64 25.39
N ILE A 547 -14.59 8.84 25.14
CA ILE A 547 -16.00 9.15 25.42
C ILE A 547 -16.91 8.21 24.61
N ALA A 548 -16.65 8.01 23.32
CA ALA A 548 -17.42 7.07 22.50
C ALA A 548 -17.33 5.60 23.04
N SER A 549 -16.17 5.19 23.54
CA SER A 549 -16.01 3.88 24.15
C SER A 549 -16.84 3.74 25.44
N LEU A 550 -16.90 4.80 26.24
CA LEU A 550 -17.74 4.83 27.46
C LEU A 550 -19.22 4.77 27.11
N CYS A 551 -19.68 5.52 26.09
CA CYS A 551 -21.06 5.45 25.61
C CYS A 551 -21.42 4.01 25.18
N ARG A 552 -20.62 3.36 24.32
CA ARG A 552 -20.88 1.97 23.89
C ARG A 552 -20.95 0.98 25.05
N LYS A 553 -20.10 1.13 26.06
CA LYS A 553 -20.12 0.25 27.23
C LYS A 553 -21.30 0.55 28.17
N ALA A 554 -21.71 1.80 28.22
CA ALA A 554 -22.93 2.19 28.94
C ALA A 554 -24.18 1.61 28.26
N ASP A 555 -24.29 1.71 26.94
CA ASP A 555 -25.39 1.09 26.16
C ASP A 555 -25.50 -0.40 26.44
N ARG A 556 -24.35 -1.10 26.36
CA ARG A 556 -24.31 -2.52 26.68
C ARG A 556 -24.79 -2.82 28.10
N GLU A 557 -24.35 -2.03 29.09
CA GLU A 557 -24.73 -2.25 30.49
C GLU A 557 -26.21 -1.92 30.76
N ILE A 558 -26.78 -0.91 30.05
CA ILE A 558 -28.19 -0.58 30.09
C ILE A 558 -29.03 -1.74 29.54
N LEU A 559 -28.63 -2.28 28.37
CA LEU A 559 -29.40 -3.34 27.71
C LEU A 559 -29.26 -4.70 28.43
N GLU A 560 -28.02 -5.11 28.79
CA GLU A 560 -27.79 -6.41 29.40
C GLU A 560 -28.27 -6.50 30.85
N LYS A 561 -28.13 -5.41 31.63
CA LYS A 561 -28.44 -5.39 33.07
C LYS A 561 -29.71 -4.64 33.41
N ASN A 562 -30.44 -4.20 32.40
CA ASN A 562 -31.72 -3.42 32.54
C ASN A 562 -31.59 -2.20 33.47
N ARG A 563 -30.40 -1.53 33.41
CA ARG A 563 -30.17 -0.33 34.21
C ARG A 563 -30.83 0.89 33.58
N LYS A 564 -31.41 1.74 34.40
CA LYS A 564 -32.01 2.99 33.92
C LYS A 564 -30.96 4.07 33.63
N LYS A 565 -29.85 4.07 34.37
CA LYS A 565 -28.80 5.10 34.30
C LYS A 565 -27.40 4.46 34.55
N VAL A 566 -26.42 4.91 33.80
CA VAL A 566 -24.99 4.61 34.02
C VAL A 566 -24.27 5.92 34.31
N GLN A 567 -23.61 5.99 35.45
CA GLN A 567 -22.78 7.12 35.84
C GLN A 567 -21.32 6.70 35.93
N ILE A 568 -20.46 7.37 35.18
CA ILE A 568 -19.01 7.18 35.22
C ILE A 568 -18.44 8.12 36.28
N THR A 569 -17.75 7.54 37.23
CA THR A 569 -17.06 8.25 38.31
C THR A 569 -15.58 7.85 38.31
N GLU A 570 -14.75 8.61 39.00
CA GLU A 570 -13.31 8.30 39.14
C GLU A 570 -13.08 6.86 39.63
N ARG A 571 -13.89 6.40 40.60
CA ARG A 571 -13.75 5.06 41.21
C ARG A 571 -14.08 3.89 40.29
N ASN A 572 -14.99 4.11 39.34
CA ASN A 572 -15.41 3.02 38.42
C ASN A 572 -14.81 3.14 37.03
N LEU A 573 -14.03 4.19 36.77
CA LEU A 573 -13.43 4.46 35.45
C LEU A 573 -12.59 3.31 34.94
N GLU A 574 -11.74 2.72 35.79
CA GLU A 574 -10.91 1.59 35.45
C GLU A 574 -11.70 0.35 35.00
N LYS A 575 -12.90 0.15 35.50
CA LYS A 575 -13.80 -0.93 35.06
C LYS A 575 -14.18 -0.76 33.58
N TYR A 576 -14.31 0.47 33.11
CA TYR A 576 -14.74 0.77 31.75
C TYR A 576 -13.56 0.97 30.78
N LEU A 577 -12.51 1.65 31.19
CA LEU A 577 -11.36 1.97 30.31
C LEU A 577 -10.12 1.09 30.52
N GLY A 578 -10.11 0.29 31.59
CA GLY A 578 -8.91 -0.44 32.05
C GLY A 578 -8.05 0.44 32.95
N LYS A 579 -6.87 -0.06 33.33
CA LYS A 579 -5.91 0.72 34.12
C LYS A 579 -5.49 1.98 33.34
N SER A 580 -5.05 3.00 34.06
CA SER A 580 -4.47 4.22 33.46
C SER A 580 -3.33 3.84 32.53
N ILE A 581 -3.30 4.53 31.37
CA ILE A 581 -2.33 4.25 30.30
C ILE A 581 -1.08 5.09 30.50
N TYR A 582 -1.29 6.30 30.99
CA TYR A 582 -0.23 7.27 31.23
C TYR A 582 -0.09 7.48 32.73
N GLU A 583 1.09 7.16 33.22
CA GLU A 583 1.51 7.62 34.53
C GLU A 583 2.04 9.05 34.36
N THR A 584 1.62 9.93 35.24
CA THR A 584 2.16 11.29 35.26
C THR A 584 3.62 11.20 35.63
N ASN A 585 4.51 11.63 34.73
CA ASN A 585 5.92 11.86 35.08
C ASN A 585 5.97 13.02 36.08
N MET A 586 5.57 12.77 37.32
CA MET A 586 5.64 13.78 38.38
C MET A 586 7.09 14.17 38.62
N LYS A 587 7.27 15.38 39.16
CA LYS A 587 8.58 15.84 39.62
C LYS A 587 9.24 14.77 40.50
N ALA A 588 10.56 14.67 40.43
CA ALA A 588 11.32 13.81 41.34
C ALA A 588 11.01 14.15 42.80
N GLU A 589 11.04 13.18 43.69
CA GLU A 589 10.76 13.39 45.10
C GLU A 589 11.91 14.15 45.82
N HIS A 590 13.13 14.03 45.29
CA HIS A 590 14.35 14.59 45.86
C HIS A 590 15.17 15.28 44.80
N ASP A 591 16.01 16.22 45.27
CA ASP A 591 17.01 16.89 44.45
C ASP A 591 18.18 15.93 44.18
N GLU A 592 18.58 15.79 42.92
CA GLU A 592 19.54 14.78 42.48
C GLU A 592 20.71 15.39 41.71
N VAL A 593 21.87 14.70 41.79
CA VAL A 593 23.09 15.09 41.06
C VAL A 593 23.07 14.44 39.68
N GLY A 594 23.35 15.24 38.64
CA GLY A 594 23.41 14.72 37.27
C GLY A 594 22.07 14.46 36.59
N ILE A 595 20.96 14.75 37.30
CA ILE A 595 19.60 14.56 36.75
C ILE A 595 18.93 15.91 36.61
N VAL A 596 18.46 16.24 35.40
CA VAL A 596 17.78 17.51 35.12
C VAL A 596 16.59 17.31 34.21
N ARG A 597 15.52 18.02 34.47
CA ARG A 597 14.30 17.94 33.69
C ARG A 597 14.23 19.03 32.61
N GLY A 598 14.24 18.56 31.36
CA GLY A 598 14.03 19.38 30.19
C GLY A 598 12.58 19.39 29.74
N LEU A 599 12.25 20.31 28.84
CA LEU A 599 10.94 20.44 28.21
C LEU A 599 11.05 20.21 26.73
N ALA A 600 10.26 19.26 26.22
CA ALA A 600 10.18 18.91 24.80
C ALA A 600 8.81 19.28 24.23
N TRP A 601 8.78 19.49 22.93
CA TRP A 601 7.57 19.58 22.14
C TRP A 601 7.55 18.42 21.15
N THR A 602 6.39 17.77 21.04
CA THR A 602 6.15 16.65 20.13
C THR A 602 4.86 16.87 19.35
N SER A 603 4.62 16.09 18.30
CA SER A 603 3.38 16.14 17.52
C SER A 603 2.12 15.83 18.36
N VAL A 604 2.28 15.27 19.55
CA VAL A 604 1.17 14.95 20.47
C VAL A 604 1.06 15.93 21.64
N GLY A 605 1.94 16.93 21.73
CA GLY A 605 1.93 17.98 22.77
C GLY A 605 3.28 18.16 23.42
N GLY A 606 3.29 18.95 24.51
CA GLY A 606 4.48 19.12 25.33
C GLY A 606 4.74 17.89 26.22
N ASP A 607 6.02 17.67 26.52
CA ASP A 607 6.47 16.61 27.39
C ASP A 607 7.65 17.06 28.26
N THR A 608 7.88 16.35 29.36
CA THR A 608 9.08 16.54 30.17
C THR A 608 10.08 15.43 29.89
N LEU A 609 11.31 15.78 29.63
CA LEU A 609 12.41 14.86 29.41
C LEU A 609 13.32 14.84 30.62
N GLU A 610 13.57 13.67 31.18
CA GLU A 610 14.60 13.49 32.17
C GLU A 610 15.94 13.26 31.48
N ILE A 611 16.95 14.04 31.81
CA ILE A 611 18.30 13.94 31.28
C ILE A 611 19.23 13.51 32.41
N GLU A 612 19.78 12.32 32.26
CA GLU A 612 20.69 11.72 33.22
C GLU A 612 22.12 11.82 32.71
N VAL A 613 23.02 12.25 33.56
CA VAL A 613 24.45 12.29 33.28
C VAL A 613 25.22 11.52 34.34
N ASN A 614 25.98 10.56 33.88
CA ASN A 614 26.90 9.82 34.74
C ASN A 614 28.36 10.09 34.36
N LEU A 615 29.17 10.24 35.41
CA LEU A 615 30.60 10.40 35.31
C LEU A 615 31.30 9.14 35.82
N MET A 616 32.30 8.67 35.09
CA MET A 616 33.08 7.52 35.50
C MET A 616 34.58 7.74 35.17
N PRO A 617 35.50 7.16 35.93
CA PRO A 617 36.89 7.18 35.59
C PRO A 617 37.11 6.58 34.18
N GLY A 618 37.85 7.31 33.32
CA GLY A 618 37.98 6.92 31.93
C GLY A 618 39.11 7.60 31.19
N LYS A 619 38.95 7.86 29.93
CA LYS A 619 39.93 8.46 29.01
C LYS A 619 39.37 9.67 28.27
N GLY A 620 38.35 10.32 28.81
CA GLY A 620 37.69 11.48 28.22
C GLY A 620 36.68 11.14 27.13
N LYS A 621 36.11 9.93 27.13
CA LYS A 621 35.09 9.54 26.18
C LYS A 621 33.77 10.26 26.49
N PHE A 622 33.07 10.70 25.43
CA PHE A 622 31.77 11.32 25.51
C PHE A 622 30.74 10.43 24.83
N GLU A 623 29.83 9.83 25.61
CA GLU A 623 28.82 8.90 25.13
C GLU A 623 27.41 9.51 25.24
N LEU A 624 26.60 9.24 24.22
CA LEU A 624 25.22 9.71 24.13
C LEU A 624 24.31 8.51 23.83
N THR A 625 23.27 8.33 24.64
CA THR A 625 22.27 7.27 24.45
C THR A 625 20.86 7.80 24.62
N GLY A 626 19.84 7.10 24.05
CA GLY A 626 18.43 7.51 24.11
C GLY A 626 17.81 7.88 22.76
N GLN A 627 18.37 7.40 21.64
CA GLN A 627 17.92 7.73 20.25
C GLN A 627 17.88 9.23 19.96
N LEU A 628 19.00 9.89 20.20
CA LEU A 628 19.17 11.32 19.96
C LEU A 628 19.47 11.56 18.46
N GLY A 629 18.70 12.44 17.84
CA GLY A 629 18.96 12.93 16.48
C GLY A 629 20.20 13.81 16.40
N ASP A 630 20.62 14.14 15.18
CA ASP A 630 21.89 14.83 14.91
C ASP A 630 21.95 16.21 15.57
N VAL A 631 20.86 16.98 15.53
CA VAL A 631 20.79 18.32 16.12
C VAL A 631 20.91 18.26 17.64
N MET A 632 20.30 17.27 18.28
CA MET A 632 20.41 17.08 19.73
C MET A 632 21.81 16.63 20.14
N GLN A 633 22.46 15.79 19.35
CA GLN A 633 23.87 15.40 19.58
C GLN A 633 24.84 16.59 19.43
N GLU A 634 24.60 17.45 18.42
CA GLU A 634 25.39 18.69 18.28
C GLU A 634 25.19 19.61 19.48
N SER A 635 23.97 19.75 19.97
CA SER A 635 23.67 20.56 21.15
C SER A 635 24.38 20.03 22.41
N ALA A 636 24.44 18.69 22.59
CA ALA A 636 25.21 18.06 23.67
C ALA A 636 26.73 18.37 23.55
N LYS A 637 27.28 18.29 22.33
CA LYS A 637 28.68 18.65 22.05
C LYS A 637 28.99 20.13 22.30
N ALA A 638 28.03 20.99 21.98
CA ALA A 638 28.14 22.41 22.30
C ALA A 638 28.17 22.65 23.83
N GLY A 639 27.31 21.94 24.57
CA GLY A 639 27.26 21.98 26.03
C GLY A 639 28.57 21.57 26.70
N ILE A 640 29.14 20.42 26.30
CA ILE A 640 30.42 19.95 26.88
C ILE A 640 31.57 20.88 26.50
N SER A 641 31.58 21.48 25.29
CA SER A 641 32.57 22.44 24.87
C SER A 641 32.51 23.73 25.70
N TYR A 642 31.29 24.21 26.01
CA TYR A 642 31.08 25.32 26.91
C TYR A 642 31.63 25.01 28.30
N ILE A 643 31.26 23.88 28.90
CA ILE A 643 31.72 23.51 30.25
C ILE A 643 33.23 23.43 30.32
N ARG A 644 33.90 22.88 29.33
CA ARG A 644 35.36 22.86 29.23
C ARG A 644 35.97 24.28 29.15
N SER A 645 35.28 25.20 28.46
CA SER A 645 35.79 26.58 28.31
C SER A 645 35.68 27.42 29.59
N VAL A 646 34.83 27.00 30.54
CA VAL A 646 34.62 27.67 31.82
C VAL A 646 35.12 26.84 33.01
N SER A 647 35.94 25.83 32.77
CA SER A 647 36.47 24.92 33.80
C SER A 647 37.23 25.68 34.89
N ASP A 648 37.96 26.73 34.53
CA ASP A 648 38.72 27.58 35.48
C ASP A 648 37.81 28.31 36.47
N ASP A 649 36.60 28.72 36.03
CA ASP A 649 35.61 29.41 36.88
C ASP A 649 35.08 28.49 38.01
N TYR A 650 35.22 27.19 37.82
CA TYR A 650 34.75 26.13 38.74
C TYR A 650 35.92 25.41 39.44
N GLU A 651 37.12 25.92 39.34
CA GLU A 651 38.35 25.35 39.96
C GLU A 651 38.56 23.85 39.59
N LEU A 652 38.21 23.47 38.35
CA LEU A 652 38.37 22.10 37.86
C LEU A 652 39.81 21.90 37.36
N ASP A 653 40.36 20.69 37.64
CA ASP A 653 41.67 20.31 37.12
C ASP A 653 41.65 20.33 35.57
N PRO A 654 42.63 20.92 34.88
CA PRO A 654 42.74 20.91 33.43
C PRO A 654 42.70 19.53 32.79
N GLU A 655 43.13 18.50 33.52
CA GLU A 655 43.09 17.09 33.05
C GLU A 655 41.77 16.37 33.42
N TYR A 656 40.87 17.01 34.15
CA TYR A 656 39.63 16.40 34.64
C TYR A 656 38.85 15.67 33.52
N PHE A 657 38.64 16.34 32.39
CA PHE A 657 37.90 15.80 31.25
C PHE A 657 38.67 14.75 30.44
N GLN A 658 39.97 14.58 30.70
CA GLN A 658 40.77 13.51 30.10
C GLN A 658 40.78 12.24 30.96
N GLN A 659 40.49 12.39 32.25
CA GLN A 659 40.47 11.30 33.24
C GLN A 659 39.09 10.77 33.54
N HIS A 660 38.03 11.41 33.00
CA HIS A 660 36.63 10.99 33.21
C HIS A 660 35.89 10.87 31.90
N ASP A 661 35.18 9.76 31.76
CA ASP A 661 34.22 9.54 30.69
C ASP A 661 32.86 10.11 31.14
N ILE A 662 32.16 10.77 30.22
CA ILE A 662 30.85 11.38 30.44
C ILE A 662 29.83 10.64 29.59
N HIS A 663 28.79 10.09 30.25
CA HIS A 663 27.70 9.44 29.57
C HIS A 663 26.40 10.20 29.84
N ILE A 664 25.75 10.68 28.76
CA ILE A 664 24.42 11.27 28.81
C ILE A 664 23.42 10.24 28.34
N HIS A 665 22.42 9.99 29.17
CA HIS A 665 21.29 9.14 28.82
C HIS A 665 19.99 9.93 28.91
N ILE A 666 19.14 9.81 27.87
CA ILE A 666 17.77 10.31 27.92
C ILE A 666 16.84 9.11 27.82
N PRO A 667 16.18 8.73 28.94
CA PRO A 667 15.26 7.58 28.97
C PRO A 667 14.15 7.63 27.91
N GLU A 668 13.38 6.57 27.79
CA GLU A 668 12.35 6.37 26.76
C GLU A 668 12.92 6.21 25.33
N GLY A 669 13.83 5.24 25.17
CA GLY A 669 14.52 4.95 23.88
C GLY A 669 13.63 4.47 22.74
N ALA A 670 12.32 4.32 22.94
CA ALA A 670 11.38 3.96 21.90
C ALA A 670 10.94 5.16 21.01
N VAL A 671 11.21 6.41 21.47
CA VAL A 671 10.80 7.63 20.78
C VAL A 671 12.06 8.39 20.34
N PRO A 672 12.28 8.61 19.03
CA PRO A 672 13.36 9.46 18.56
C PRO A 672 13.22 10.90 19.10
N LYS A 673 14.32 11.48 19.56
CA LYS A 673 14.36 12.82 20.13
C LYS A 673 15.35 13.66 19.33
N ASP A 674 14.88 14.78 18.80
CA ASP A 674 15.75 15.72 18.09
C ASP A 674 15.38 17.17 18.37
N GLY A 675 16.36 18.05 18.28
CA GLY A 675 16.18 19.48 18.44
C GLY A 675 17.20 20.13 19.38
N PRO A 676 17.48 21.44 19.20
CA PRO A 676 18.51 22.17 19.97
C PRO A 676 18.03 22.60 21.35
N SER A 677 16.73 22.55 21.65
CA SER A 677 16.12 23.18 22.85
C SER A 677 16.43 22.50 24.18
N ALA A 678 17.10 21.34 24.17
CA ALA A 678 17.59 20.66 25.37
C ALA A 678 19.02 21.06 25.75
N GLY A 679 19.64 21.98 25.04
CA GLY A 679 21.05 22.38 25.22
C GLY A 679 21.40 22.84 26.63
N ILE A 680 20.61 23.76 27.18
CA ILE A 680 20.84 24.23 28.55
C ILE A 680 20.60 23.11 29.58
N THR A 681 19.66 22.22 29.32
CA THR A 681 19.35 21.13 30.22
C THR A 681 20.49 20.12 30.27
N MET A 682 21.02 19.71 29.11
CA MET A 682 22.16 18.79 29.02
C MET A 682 23.42 19.44 29.65
N ALA A 683 23.66 20.71 29.40
CA ALA A 683 24.78 21.42 30.01
C ALA A 683 24.64 21.52 31.53
N THR A 684 23.44 21.80 32.04
CA THR A 684 23.18 21.85 33.49
C THR A 684 23.36 20.47 34.13
N ALA A 685 22.89 19.40 33.49
CA ALA A 685 23.05 18.03 33.99
C ALA A 685 24.54 17.59 34.02
N MET A 686 25.29 17.91 32.96
CA MET A 686 26.74 17.68 32.93
C MET A 686 27.47 18.45 34.01
N LEU A 687 27.15 19.74 34.18
CA LEU A 687 27.78 20.56 35.17
C LEU A 687 27.43 20.13 36.62
N SER A 688 26.19 19.70 36.85
CA SER A 688 25.75 19.10 38.09
C SER A 688 26.58 17.86 38.46
N ALA A 689 26.75 16.96 37.49
CA ALA A 689 27.55 15.75 37.66
C ALA A 689 29.04 16.10 37.92
N VAL A 690 29.62 17.02 37.17
CA VAL A 690 31.01 17.44 37.30
C VAL A 690 31.28 18.12 38.66
N LEU A 691 30.37 18.97 39.11
CA LEU A 691 30.51 19.69 40.39
C LEU A 691 29.99 18.88 41.60
N ASN A 692 29.36 17.72 41.34
CA ASN A 692 28.67 16.92 42.35
C ASN A 692 27.67 17.77 43.18
N LYS A 693 26.93 18.67 42.50
CA LYS A 693 25.94 19.54 43.13
C LYS A 693 24.52 19.12 42.64
N PRO A 694 23.58 18.91 43.57
CA PRO A 694 22.23 18.52 43.21
C PRO A 694 21.47 19.65 42.47
N VAL A 695 20.63 19.27 41.51
CA VAL A 695 19.69 20.17 40.83
C VAL A 695 18.32 20.04 41.49
N ARG A 696 17.65 21.15 41.66
CA ARG A 696 16.31 21.22 42.26
C ARG A 696 15.30 20.37 41.48
N ALA A 697 14.60 19.49 42.18
CA ALA A 697 13.60 18.58 41.62
C ALA A 697 12.35 19.30 41.05
N ASP A 698 12.08 20.55 41.51
CA ASP A 698 10.91 21.34 41.11
C ASP A 698 11.22 22.35 39.97
N VAL A 699 12.39 22.23 39.35
CA VAL A 699 12.84 23.08 38.23
C VAL A 699 12.83 22.31 36.93
N ALA A 700 12.24 22.89 35.90
CA ALA A 700 12.39 22.44 34.53
C ALA A 700 12.99 23.56 33.67
N MET A 701 13.60 23.20 32.54
CA MET A 701 14.22 24.21 31.69
C MET A 701 14.16 23.86 30.21
N THR A 702 14.26 24.88 29.38
CA THR A 702 14.37 24.73 27.93
C THR A 702 15.16 25.91 27.35
N GLY A 703 16.02 25.62 26.38
CA GLY A 703 16.83 26.64 25.71
C GLY A 703 17.95 26.02 24.90
N GLU A 704 18.29 26.64 23.80
CA GLU A 704 19.47 26.28 23.01
C GLU A 704 20.71 26.94 23.62
N ILE A 705 21.83 26.22 23.62
CA ILE A 705 23.11 26.73 24.17
C ILE A 705 24.09 27.01 23.05
N THR A 706 24.85 28.09 23.19
CA THR A 706 26.01 28.38 22.34
C THR A 706 27.33 27.96 23.01
N LEU A 707 28.42 27.84 22.24
CA LEU A 707 29.76 27.55 22.75
C LEU A 707 30.27 28.57 23.82
N ARG A 708 29.63 29.72 23.93
CA ARG A 708 29.94 30.77 24.91
C ARG A 708 28.93 30.88 26.05
N GLY A 709 28.05 29.86 26.18
CA GLY A 709 27.05 29.81 27.25
C GLY A 709 25.89 30.80 27.10
N ARG A 710 25.66 31.39 25.92
CA ARG A 710 24.47 32.22 25.68
C ARG A 710 23.26 31.29 25.48
N VAL A 711 22.12 31.72 25.98
CA VAL A 711 20.83 31.01 25.83
C VAL A 711 20.07 31.63 24.66
N LEU A 712 19.73 30.79 23.67
CA LEU A 712 19.01 31.19 22.46
C LEU A 712 17.53 30.83 22.56
N PRO A 713 16.64 31.54 21.83
CA PRO A 713 15.21 31.33 21.85
C PRO A 713 14.82 29.98 21.22
N ILE A 714 13.66 29.49 21.64
CA ILE A 714 13.12 28.18 21.22
C ILE A 714 11.67 28.31 20.78
N GLY A 715 11.18 27.29 20.03
CA GLY A 715 9.78 27.18 19.65
C GLY A 715 8.96 26.25 20.56
N GLY A 716 7.65 26.25 20.40
CA GLY A 716 6.70 25.36 21.10
C GLY A 716 6.60 25.69 22.61
N LEU A 717 6.71 26.97 22.96
CA LEU A 717 6.78 27.40 24.37
C LEU A 717 5.48 27.14 25.13
N LYS A 718 4.31 27.32 24.48
CA LYS A 718 3.01 27.06 25.09
C LYS A 718 2.90 25.60 25.57
N GLU A 719 3.21 24.67 24.70
CA GLU A 719 3.14 23.23 24.96
C GLU A 719 4.14 22.79 26.04
N LYS A 720 5.35 23.38 26.02
CA LYS A 720 6.39 23.13 27.03
C LYS A 720 5.98 23.60 28.41
N LEU A 721 5.39 24.76 28.53
CA LEU A 721 4.90 25.29 29.82
C LEU A 721 3.73 24.49 30.36
N LEU A 722 2.82 24.04 29.48
CA LEU A 722 1.73 23.13 29.85
C LEU A 722 2.26 21.79 30.39
N ALA A 723 3.30 21.22 29.73
CA ALA A 723 3.95 20.00 30.21
C ALA A 723 4.61 20.20 31.59
N ALA A 724 5.32 21.33 31.78
CA ALA A 724 5.93 21.66 33.07
C ALA A 724 4.85 21.74 34.16
N LYS A 725 3.72 22.42 33.88
CA LYS A 725 2.62 22.56 34.82
C LYS A 725 1.96 21.23 35.17
N GLY A 726 1.71 20.38 34.13
CA GLY A 726 1.17 19.03 34.30
C GLY A 726 2.09 18.11 35.10
N ALA A 727 3.41 18.26 34.98
CA ALA A 727 4.40 17.54 35.75
C ALA A 727 4.59 18.07 37.19
N GLY A 728 3.89 19.16 37.58
CA GLY A 728 3.97 19.76 38.91
C GLY A 728 5.26 20.53 39.19
N MET A 729 5.93 21.04 38.13
CA MET A 729 7.07 21.94 38.27
C MET A 729 6.62 23.26 38.90
N LYS A 730 7.50 23.88 39.68
CA LYS A 730 7.25 25.20 40.25
C LYS A 730 7.99 26.30 39.50
N THR A 731 9.23 26.03 39.13
CA THR A 731 10.08 26.99 38.43
C THR A 731 10.39 26.51 37.02
N VAL A 732 10.26 27.36 36.02
CA VAL A 732 10.62 27.03 34.64
C VAL A 732 11.60 28.09 34.12
N ILE A 733 12.77 27.62 33.69
CA ILE A 733 13.80 28.47 33.11
C ILE A 733 13.62 28.50 31.59
N VAL A 734 13.42 29.70 31.05
CA VAL A 734 13.18 29.95 29.61
C VAL A 734 14.14 30.98 29.07
N PRO A 735 14.45 31.03 27.78
CA PRO A 735 15.31 32.06 27.22
C PRO A 735 14.70 33.48 27.37
N GLU A 736 15.50 34.46 27.70
CA GLU A 736 15.07 35.88 27.81
C GLU A 736 14.39 36.36 26.52
N LYS A 737 14.87 35.91 25.35
CA LYS A 737 14.32 36.32 24.05
C LYS A 737 12.91 35.79 23.81
N ASN A 738 12.45 34.78 24.55
CA ASN A 738 11.08 34.27 24.50
C ASN A 738 10.14 35.02 25.48
N ARG A 739 10.60 36.08 26.16
CA ARG A 739 9.75 36.86 27.08
C ARG A 739 8.47 37.36 26.41
N ARG A 740 8.54 37.83 25.16
CA ARG A 740 7.37 38.31 24.41
C ARG A 740 6.38 37.17 24.19
N ASP A 741 6.87 36.01 23.82
CA ASP A 741 6.01 34.83 23.59
C ASP A 741 5.28 34.43 24.87
N VAL A 742 5.95 34.53 26.05
CA VAL A 742 5.36 34.26 27.36
C VAL A 742 4.28 35.28 27.71
N GLU A 743 4.55 36.59 27.46
CA GLU A 743 3.62 37.67 27.75
C GLU A 743 2.32 37.57 26.94
N GLU A 744 2.35 36.94 25.79
CA GLU A 744 1.18 36.65 24.95
C GLU A 744 0.33 35.43 25.41
N LEU A 745 0.89 34.61 26.32
CA LEU A 745 0.19 33.45 26.83
C LEU A 745 -0.84 33.83 27.91
N SER A 746 -1.94 33.09 27.94
CA SER A 746 -2.97 33.30 28.96
C SER A 746 -2.43 33.04 30.38
N ARG A 747 -3.00 33.73 31.37
CA ARG A 747 -2.69 33.48 32.79
C ARG A 747 -3.00 32.07 33.25
N GLU A 748 -3.84 31.37 32.54
CA GLU A 748 -4.14 29.96 32.80
C GLU A 748 -2.89 29.09 32.57
N ILE A 749 -2.08 29.38 31.56
CA ILE A 749 -0.84 28.62 31.24
C ILE A 749 0.27 29.00 32.22
N THR A 750 0.51 30.31 32.43
CA THR A 750 1.64 30.82 33.22
C THR A 750 1.36 30.82 34.71
N GLY A 751 0.10 30.86 35.13
CA GLY A 751 -0.29 30.92 36.55
C GLY A 751 0.13 29.69 37.34
N GLY A 752 0.81 29.90 38.46
CA GLY A 752 1.36 28.87 39.34
C GLY A 752 2.77 28.39 38.96
N LEU A 753 3.34 28.92 37.87
CA LEU A 753 4.75 28.72 37.50
C LEU A 753 5.55 30.01 37.80
N GLU A 754 6.68 29.84 38.41
CA GLU A 754 7.72 30.90 38.51
C GLU A 754 8.57 30.82 37.23
N LEU A 755 8.48 31.84 36.40
CA LEU A 755 9.22 31.90 35.13
C LEU A 755 10.50 32.68 35.30
N VAL A 756 11.63 32.02 35.09
CA VAL A 756 12.96 32.59 35.15
C VAL A 756 13.49 32.79 33.73
N TYR A 757 13.86 34.02 33.41
CA TYR A 757 14.35 34.36 32.09
C TYR A 757 15.89 34.38 32.07
N ALA A 758 16.49 33.49 31.30
CA ALA A 758 17.94 33.32 31.23
C ALA A 758 18.52 33.90 29.93
N GLN A 759 19.57 34.69 30.03
CA GLN A 759 20.37 35.18 28.90
C GLN A 759 21.62 34.31 28.68
N ASN A 760 22.13 33.72 29.75
CA ASN A 760 23.34 32.92 29.75
C ASN A 760 23.25 31.76 30.77
N MET A 761 24.22 30.86 30.72
CA MET A 761 24.22 29.66 31.60
C MET A 761 24.39 30.04 33.10
N ASN A 762 24.99 31.16 33.44
CA ASN A 762 25.10 31.57 34.84
C ASN A 762 23.71 31.87 35.41
N ASP A 763 22.82 32.47 34.64
CA ASP A 763 21.44 32.69 35.05
C ASP A 763 20.73 31.37 35.30
N VAL A 764 20.94 30.37 34.40
CA VAL A 764 20.37 29.03 34.53
C VAL A 764 20.87 28.35 35.81
N ILE A 765 22.19 28.35 36.03
CA ILE A 765 22.84 27.66 37.15
C ILE A 765 22.40 28.25 38.49
N SER A 766 22.31 29.59 38.59
CA SER A 766 21.92 30.28 39.83
C SER A 766 20.50 29.89 40.32
N HIS A 767 19.63 29.46 39.44
CA HIS A 767 18.25 29.10 39.77
C HIS A 767 18.02 27.56 39.76
N ALA A 768 18.87 26.81 39.06
CA ALA A 768 18.74 25.36 38.92
C ALA A 768 19.37 24.61 40.11
N PHE A 769 20.50 25.02 40.63
CA PHE A 769 21.18 24.32 41.72
C PHE A 769 20.57 24.64 43.08
N VAL A 770 20.66 23.67 43.97
CA VAL A 770 20.38 23.86 45.39
C VAL A 770 21.46 24.77 45.98
N GLN A 771 21.02 25.84 46.62
CA GLN A 771 21.94 26.86 47.23
C GLN A 771 22.62 26.29 48.46
#